data_ece6f99f3127b3cb63cf9ccf397e7790
#
_entry.id   ece6f99f3127b3cb63cf9ccf397e7790
#
_cell.length_a   1.000
_cell.length_b   1.000
_cell.length_c   1.000
_cell.angle_alpha   90.00
_cell.angle_beta   90.00
_cell.angle_gamma   90.00
#
_symmetry.space_group_name_H-M   'P 1'
#
loop_
_entity.id
_entity.type
_entity.pdbx_description
1 polymer ?
#
loop_
_entity_poly.entity_id
_entity_poly.type
_entity_poly.pdbx_seq_one_letter_code
_entity_poly.pdbx_strand_id
1 'polypeptide(L)'
;VLTKFGYTVPIEKLFKGGELVSIDRDNGGITWTKIKLFLWRWERSLIRIRTRAGFEIRASADHPILTPNGMVNAGEIRVGQRVAVFPFEGVPYEEPPNVTILSGDEFRPSVRRELKRRGLLPLNARNPKLPYLVKLLGYFIGDGAFNGERSKITAFYGSREGLEELRQDIIALGFTPSNVYCRESELKIKDKETINHECVVHVNSRSFKELLIALGAPAGKKTHARFRVPGWLRNMPLWIKRLFLAAYFGAEMNKPMTINGYNFEQPYVTVSKIRELEDNGVEFLEDIAKLLGEFGVRVLGIHRIETGNGRVWLRLYIPNEPENLVRLWGRINYEYNPLRRLALAAIAWLKLKERIIEERASVERAAKVLAEAGATKTSIILTLTSEFANERFVERSIYEGRKTKPRVPKNFPKFEDWLKEHVYGDIVWDEVEDVKVEPFNGFVYDVTLDGDPHDFIADGFVVSNCGVRVLRTDLTEDEVRPRLRELVNTIFELAPAGVGETGKLHLPISELNRVLDEGVDWAIRNGYGWADDKEYLEQNGSWDFADSSKVSQRAKERGKDEIGTIGSGNHFIEIQVVDKIFNPEVAKAFGIEREGQVMVMIHSGSRGLGHQVATDYIRVAESKMRQWGLYLPDRELAALPLTVREAQDYLHAMAAAANYAWTNRHLLMHWVRESFRRVFGRDPDKLGMRVVYDVAHNIAKFEEHVIDDEGHRAKVWVHRKGATRAFPAGREEIPRVYRGIGQPVLIPGSMGTGSYILVGYEKAMQVAFGTAPHGAGRQMSRSAAVRSLPPSKVKAALESRGIIIRSAESEIISEEAPEAYKNVDIVAEVSDALGLAKKVVRMRPIGVVKG
;
A
#
# COMPACT_ATOMS: atom_id res chain seq x y z
N VAL A 1 -10.95 -5.72 3.03
CA VAL A 1 -9.53 -5.35 3.25
C VAL A 1 -9.13 -5.66 4.67
N LEU A 2 -7.92 -6.17 4.86
CA LEU A 2 -7.40 -6.60 6.17
C LEU A 2 -6.63 -5.47 6.87
N THR A 3 -6.94 -5.25 8.14
CA THR A 3 -6.30 -4.21 8.96
C THR A 3 -5.23 -4.78 9.89
N LYS A 4 -4.38 -3.90 10.45
CA LYS A 4 -3.29 -4.20 11.39
C LYS A 4 -3.68 -5.13 12.55
N PHE A 5 -4.88 -5.01 13.05
CA PHE A 5 -5.36 -5.80 14.19
C PHE A 5 -6.13 -7.06 13.76
N GLY A 6 -6.07 -7.44 12.47
CA GLY A 6 -6.63 -8.67 11.94
C GLY A 6 -8.15 -8.70 11.86
N TYR A 7 -8.78 -7.55 11.79
CA TYR A 7 -10.17 -7.44 11.38
C TYR A 7 -10.29 -6.97 9.94
N THR A 8 -11.32 -7.41 9.27
CA THR A 8 -11.63 -7.01 7.91
C THR A 8 -12.68 -5.91 7.89
N VAL A 9 -12.48 -4.95 7.01
CA VAL A 9 -13.44 -3.89 6.71
C VAL A 9 -13.76 -3.96 5.23
N PRO A 10 -15.01 -3.90 4.81
CA PRO A 10 -15.34 -3.65 3.43
C PRO A 10 -14.58 -2.43 2.93
N ILE A 11 -13.96 -2.53 1.77
CA ILE A 11 -13.04 -1.48 1.28
C ILE A 11 -13.73 -0.13 1.25
N GLU A 12 -15.01 -0.10 0.90
CA GLU A 12 -15.85 1.09 0.91
C GLU A 12 -16.05 1.75 2.29
N LYS A 13 -15.68 1.09 3.37
CA LYS A 13 -15.75 1.62 4.76
C LYS A 13 -14.42 2.11 5.32
N LEU A 14 -13.34 1.98 4.58
CA LEU A 14 -11.99 2.37 4.98
C LEU A 14 -11.74 3.89 4.97
N PHE A 15 -12.73 4.65 4.63
CA PHE A 15 -12.69 6.12 4.55
C PHE A 15 -12.34 6.85 5.88
N LYS A 16 -12.50 6.20 7.01
CA LYS A 16 -12.14 6.77 8.32
C LYS A 16 -10.64 6.72 8.61
N GLY A 17 -9.84 6.24 7.66
CA GLY A 17 -8.43 5.95 7.87
C GLY A 17 -8.25 4.64 8.65
N GLY A 18 -7.02 4.19 8.77
CA GLY A 18 -6.65 2.97 9.50
C GLY A 18 -5.25 2.52 9.10
N GLU A 19 -4.70 1.60 9.85
CA GLU A 19 -3.46 0.91 9.48
C GLU A 19 -3.84 -0.43 8.84
N LEU A 20 -3.42 -0.63 7.60
CA LEU A 20 -3.65 -1.85 6.84
C LEU A 20 -2.48 -2.82 6.96
N VAL A 21 -2.75 -4.08 6.75
CA VAL A 21 -1.69 -5.06 6.54
C VAL A 21 -1.12 -4.86 5.15
N SER A 22 0.16 -4.72 5.08
CA SER A 22 0.97 -4.67 3.87
C SER A 22 2.03 -5.76 3.89
N ILE A 23 2.71 -5.98 2.79
CA ILE A 23 3.77 -6.99 2.68
C ILE A 23 5.09 -6.31 2.40
N ASP A 24 6.05 -6.51 3.28
CA ASP A 24 7.46 -6.24 2.97
C ASP A 24 7.92 -7.20 1.86
N ARG A 25 8.22 -6.66 0.71
CA ARG A 25 8.49 -7.46 -0.49
C ARG A 25 9.89 -8.09 -0.49
N ASP A 26 10.79 -7.60 0.35
CA ASP A 26 12.17 -8.11 0.43
C ASP A 26 12.25 -9.43 1.17
N ASN A 27 11.33 -9.65 2.08
CA ASN A 27 11.30 -10.85 2.93
C ASN A 27 9.94 -11.54 2.98
N GLY A 28 8.91 -11.00 2.33
CA GLY A 28 7.54 -11.51 2.33
C GLY A 28 6.82 -11.37 3.66
N GLY A 29 7.41 -10.66 4.63
CA GLY A 29 6.86 -10.46 5.95
C GLY A 29 5.75 -9.42 5.98
N ILE A 30 4.81 -9.51 6.92
CA ILE A 30 3.81 -8.48 7.13
C ILE A 30 4.42 -7.21 7.69
N THR A 31 3.97 -6.08 7.17
CA THR A 31 4.22 -4.74 7.68
C THR A 31 2.90 -3.97 7.80
N TRP A 32 2.94 -2.77 8.32
CA TRP A 32 1.75 -1.95 8.55
C TRP A 32 1.90 -0.62 7.85
N THR A 33 0.88 -0.22 7.16
CA THR A 33 0.88 1.06 6.47
C THR A 33 -0.42 1.81 6.71
N LYS A 34 -0.34 3.14 6.76
CA LYS A 34 -1.51 3.99 6.95
C LYS A 34 -2.16 4.30 5.62
N ILE A 35 -3.47 4.36 5.60
CA ILE A 35 -4.21 4.84 4.45
C ILE A 35 -3.94 6.34 4.30
N LYS A 36 -3.41 6.73 3.15
CA LYS A 36 -3.13 8.10 2.76
C LYS A 36 -4.27 8.67 1.91
N LEU A 37 -4.76 7.88 0.98
CA LEU A 37 -5.87 8.19 0.11
C LEU A 37 -6.77 6.96 -0.06
N PHE A 38 -8.03 7.19 -0.28
CA PHE A 38 -9.02 6.19 -0.63
C PHE A 38 -9.52 6.49 -2.04
N LEU A 39 -9.47 5.53 -2.94
CA LEU A 39 -9.69 5.67 -4.36
C LEU A 39 -10.87 4.80 -4.83
N TRP A 40 -11.60 5.23 -5.87
CA TRP A 40 -12.65 4.44 -6.51
C TRP A 40 -12.92 4.88 -7.96
N ARG A 41 -13.38 3.99 -8.80
CA ARG A 41 -13.82 4.27 -10.17
C ARG A 41 -14.95 3.35 -10.62
N TRP A 42 -15.69 3.75 -11.62
CA TRP A 42 -16.74 2.92 -12.23
C TRP A 42 -16.14 1.93 -13.22
N GLU A 43 -16.54 0.68 -13.15
CA GLU A 43 -16.13 -0.35 -14.08
C GLU A 43 -17.34 -1.02 -14.74
N ARG A 44 -17.18 -1.37 -16.01
CA ARG A 44 -18.20 -2.11 -16.77
C ARG A 44 -17.92 -3.60 -16.80
N SER A 45 -16.74 -4.00 -16.43
CA SER A 45 -16.32 -5.38 -16.33
C SER A 45 -15.26 -5.54 -15.25
N LEU A 46 -15.23 -6.68 -14.61
CA LEU A 46 -14.18 -7.08 -13.68
C LEU A 46 -13.46 -8.31 -14.17
N ILE A 47 -12.21 -8.42 -13.83
CA ILE A 47 -11.45 -9.64 -13.97
C ILE A 47 -11.61 -10.43 -12.68
N ARG A 48 -12.24 -11.57 -12.78
CA ARG A 48 -12.25 -12.53 -11.68
C ARG A 48 -11.07 -13.45 -11.82
N ILE A 49 -10.20 -13.45 -10.83
CA ILE A 49 -9.07 -14.36 -10.73
C ILE A 49 -9.35 -15.33 -9.60
N ARG A 50 -9.25 -16.61 -9.88
CA ARG A 50 -9.41 -17.67 -8.91
C ARG A 50 -8.19 -18.57 -8.89
N THR A 51 -7.69 -18.85 -7.70
CA THR A 51 -6.51 -19.69 -7.50
C THR A 51 -6.89 -21.15 -7.19
N ARG A 52 -5.92 -22.05 -7.32
CA ARG A 52 -6.11 -23.49 -7.04
C ARG A 52 -6.53 -23.80 -5.60
N ALA A 53 -6.05 -23.04 -4.63
CA ALA A 53 -6.50 -23.16 -3.24
C ALA A 53 -7.88 -22.52 -3.01
N GLY A 54 -8.45 -21.86 -4.01
CA GLY A 54 -9.80 -21.30 -3.98
C GLY A 54 -9.88 -19.87 -3.45
N PHE A 55 -8.78 -19.14 -3.41
CA PHE A 55 -8.82 -17.70 -3.20
C PHE A 55 -9.36 -17.02 -4.46
N GLU A 56 -10.19 -16.02 -4.30
CA GLU A 56 -10.83 -15.31 -5.40
C GLU A 56 -10.77 -13.81 -5.18
N ILE A 57 -10.41 -13.08 -6.21
CA ILE A 57 -10.50 -11.63 -6.26
C ILE A 57 -11.24 -11.18 -7.52
N ARG A 58 -12.00 -10.12 -7.40
CA ARG A 58 -12.57 -9.37 -8.51
C ARG A 58 -11.94 -8.00 -8.52
N ALA A 59 -11.24 -7.69 -9.58
CA ALA A 59 -10.52 -6.45 -9.76
C ALA A 59 -10.75 -5.89 -11.15
N SER A 60 -10.52 -4.60 -11.33
CA SER A 60 -10.43 -4.00 -12.66
C SER A 60 -9.24 -4.57 -13.45
N ALA A 61 -9.29 -4.50 -14.76
CA ALA A 61 -8.27 -5.13 -15.62
C ALA A 61 -6.85 -4.58 -15.40
N ASP A 62 -6.73 -3.33 -15.04
CA ASP A 62 -5.46 -2.64 -14.75
C ASP A 62 -5.00 -2.72 -13.29
N HIS A 63 -5.78 -3.39 -12.44
CA HIS A 63 -5.45 -3.56 -11.04
C HIS A 63 -4.23 -4.48 -10.87
N PRO A 64 -3.10 -4.01 -10.29
CA PRO A 64 -1.89 -4.81 -10.20
C PRO A 64 -1.98 -5.87 -9.10
N ILE A 65 -1.65 -7.09 -9.46
CA ILE A 65 -1.62 -8.28 -8.60
C ILE A 65 -0.16 -8.74 -8.44
N LEU A 66 0.25 -9.04 -7.24
CA LEU A 66 1.62 -9.49 -6.95
C LEU A 66 1.84 -10.94 -7.42
N THR A 67 2.89 -11.12 -8.23
CA THR A 67 3.37 -12.43 -8.73
C THR A 67 4.83 -12.64 -8.32
N PRO A 68 5.42 -13.82 -8.44
CA PRO A 68 6.85 -14.03 -8.21
C PRO A 68 7.76 -13.14 -9.07
N ASN A 69 7.25 -12.66 -10.21
CA ASN A 69 7.98 -11.80 -11.13
C ASN A 69 7.65 -10.31 -10.97
N GLY A 70 6.98 -9.94 -9.89
CA GLY A 70 6.54 -8.58 -9.60
C GLY A 70 5.04 -8.38 -9.84
N MET A 71 4.60 -7.12 -9.87
CA MET A 71 3.20 -6.76 -10.05
C MET A 71 2.79 -6.93 -11.52
N VAL A 72 1.69 -7.61 -11.76
CA VAL A 72 1.10 -7.84 -13.08
C VAL A 72 -0.36 -7.42 -13.04
N ASN A 73 -0.84 -6.69 -14.05
CA ASN A 73 -2.23 -6.25 -14.11
C ASN A 73 -3.19 -7.45 -14.15
N ALA A 74 -4.32 -7.34 -13.47
CA ALA A 74 -5.29 -8.44 -13.37
C ALA A 74 -5.74 -8.94 -14.76
N GLY A 75 -5.88 -8.05 -15.76
CA GLY A 75 -6.21 -8.40 -17.13
C GLY A 75 -5.11 -9.16 -17.91
N GLU A 76 -3.88 -9.14 -17.40
CA GLU A 76 -2.72 -9.80 -18.01
C GLU A 76 -2.39 -11.13 -17.32
N ILE A 77 -3.02 -11.42 -16.20
CA ILE A 77 -2.86 -12.70 -15.48
C ILE A 77 -3.40 -13.85 -16.34
N ARG A 78 -2.67 -14.94 -16.37
CA ARG A 78 -3.02 -16.15 -17.13
C ARG A 78 -3.16 -17.35 -16.18
N VAL A 79 -3.98 -18.28 -16.58
CA VAL A 79 -4.08 -19.60 -15.93
C VAL A 79 -2.69 -20.25 -15.91
N GLY A 80 -2.30 -20.85 -14.79
CA GLY A 80 -1.00 -21.44 -14.54
C GLY A 80 0.04 -20.48 -13.96
N GLN A 81 -0.20 -19.17 -13.95
CA GLN A 81 0.66 -18.20 -13.24
C GLN A 81 0.47 -18.29 -11.72
N ARG A 82 1.54 -17.98 -10.98
CA ARG A 82 1.46 -17.90 -9.51
C ARG A 82 1.20 -16.47 -9.08
N VAL A 83 0.33 -16.29 -8.12
CA VAL A 83 0.00 -15.01 -7.50
C VAL A 83 0.18 -15.08 -5.99
N ALA A 84 0.50 -13.95 -5.37
CA ALA A 84 0.62 -13.87 -3.93
C ALA A 84 -0.74 -13.89 -3.26
N VAL A 85 -0.93 -14.79 -2.33
CA VAL A 85 -2.09 -14.81 -1.45
C VAL A 85 -1.66 -14.76 0.01
N PHE A 86 -2.43 -14.04 0.79
CA PHE A 86 -2.29 -13.99 2.25
C PHE A 86 -3.49 -14.70 2.86
N PRO A 87 -3.34 -15.95 3.29
CA PRO A 87 -4.46 -16.84 3.59
C PRO A 87 -5.27 -16.51 4.86
N PHE A 88 -4.98 -15.42 5.52
CA PHE A 88 -5.68 -15.01 6.74
C PHE A 88 -7.00 -14.32 6.42
N GLU A 89 -8.10 -14.86 6.90
CA GLU A 89 -9.45 -14.33 6.66
C GLU A 89 -9.80 -13.18 7.61
N GLY A 90 -9.26 -13.22 8.84
CA GLY A 90 -9.61 -12.28 9.88
C GLY A 90 -11.08 -12.42 10.36
N VAL A 91 -11.58 -11.38 10.99
CA VAL A 91 -12.98 -11.28 11.44
C VAL A 91 -13.57 -9.92 11.07
N PRO A 92 -14.86 -9.78 10.83
CA PRO A 92 -15.48 -8.49 10.52
C PRO A 92 -15.26 -7.46 11.63
N TYR A 93 -15.14 -6.19 11.26
CA TYR A 93 -15.08 -5.10 12.22
C TYR A 93 -16.43 -4.86 12.89
N GLU A 94 -16.42 -4.78 14.19
CA GLU A 94 -17.53 -4.30 15.01
C GLU A 94 -17.00 -3.21 15.94
N GLU A 95 -17.76 -2.13 16.10
CA GLU A 95 -17.36 -1.04 16.97
C GLU A 95 -17.39 -1.49 18.44
N PRO A 96 -16.31 -1.27 19.22
CA PRO A 96 -16.29 -1.59 20.63
C PRO A 96 -17.35 -0.80 21.40
N PRO A 97 -17.98 -1.39 22.42
CA PRO A 97 -18.97 -0.71 23.23
C PRO A 97 -18.37 0.49 23.95
N ASN A 98 -19.15 1.51 24.23
CA ASN A 98 -18.70 2.66 25.01
C ASN A 98 -18.75 2.36 26.51
N VAL A 99 -17.84 1.53 26.98
CA VAL A 99 -17.73 1.12 28.38
C VAL A 99 -16.35 1.40 28.94
N THR A 100 -16.27 1.83 30.17
CA THR A 100 -15.00 2.03 30.87
C THR A 100 -14.56 0.70 31.50
N ILE A 101 -13.35 0.25 31.12
CA ILE A 101 -12.71 -0.96 31.65
C ILE A 101 -12.02 -0.67 32.97
N LEU A 102 -11.27 0.46 33.02
CA LEU A 102 -10.58 0.93 34.22
C LEU A 102 -10.87 2.42 34.41
N SER A 103 -11.40 2.79 35.58
CA SER A 103 -11.68 4.21 35.93
C SER A 103 -10.41 4.97 36.31
N GLY A 104 -9.50 4.26 36.96
CA GLY A 104 -8.28 4.79 37.54
C GLY A 104 -8.31 4.79 39.08
N ASP A 105 -9.45 4.49 39.70
CA ASP A 105 -9.59 4.41 41.16
C ASP A 105 -8.90 3.21 41.75
N GLU A 106 -8.64 2.21 40.93
CA GLU A 106 -7.90 0.97 41.25
C GLU A 106 -6.41 1.23 41.53
N PHE A 107 -5.90 2.42 41.16
CA PHE A 107 -4.46 2.69 41.19
C PHE A 107 -4.09 3.71 42.28
N ARG A 108 -2.87 3.56 42.81
CA ARG A 108 -2.25 4.57 43.70
C ARG A 108 -2.10 5.91 42.95
N PRO A 109 -2.11 7.06 43.67
CA PRO A 109 -2.09 8.39 43.03
C PRO A 109 -0.93 8.60 42.05
N SER A 110 0.27 8.07 42.35
CA SER A 110 1.45 8.19 41.46
C SER A 110 1.29 7.40 40.17
N VAL A 111 0.81 6.17 40.24
CA VAL A 111 0.57 5.29 39.13
C VAL A 111 -0.58 5.82 38.28
N ARG A 112 -1.69 6.24 38.90
CA ARG A 112 -2.81 6.87 38.21
C ARG A 112 -2.38 8.10 37.40
N ARG A 113 -1.54 8.96 37.94
CA ARG A 113 -1.04 10.15 37.26
C ARG A 113 -0.18 9.79 36.04
N GLU A 114 0.68 8.77 36.17
CA GLU A 114 1.51 8.32 35.08
C GLU A 114 0.68 7.69 33.94
N LEU A 115 -0.28 6.83 34.27
CA LEU A 115 -1.16 6.19 33.29
C LEU A 115 -2.07 7.21 32.60
N LYS A 116 -2.59 8.23 33.32
CA LYS A 116 -3.34 9.35 32.71
C LYS A 116 -2.48 10.10 31.70
N ARG A 117 -1.23 10.44 32.05
CA ARG A 117 -0.31 11.15 31.14
C ARG A 117 -0.03 10.34 29.86
N ARG A 118 -0.06 9.01 29.93
CA ARG A 118 0.10 8.12 28.78
C ARG A 118 -1.19 7.89 27.98
N GLY A 119 -2.30 8.50 28.36
CA GLY A 119 -3.60 8.29 27.72
C GLY A 119 -4.18 6.89 27.92
N LEU A 120 -3.84 6.24 29.05
CA LEU A 120 -4.27 4.90 29.41
C LEU A 120 -5.36 4.90 30.49
N LEU A 121 -5.72 6.06 31.02
CA LEU A 121 -6.80 6.21 32.00
C LEU A 121 -7.62 7.50 31.76
N PRO A 122 -8.94 7.48 31.91
CA PRO A 122 -9.74 6.26 32.03
C PRO A 122 -9.59 5.38 30.81
N LEU A 123 -9.49 4.08 31.00
CA LEU A 123 -9.38 3.15 29.88
C LEU A 123 -10.79 2.72 29.45
N ASN A 124 -11.22 3.26 28.32
CA ASN A 124 -12.47 2.91 27.68
C ASN A 124 -12.24 1.82 26.61
N ALA A 125 -13.23 1.02 26.30
CA ALA A 125 -13.15 -0.03 25.29
C ALA A 125 -12.85 0.52 23.87
N ARG A 126 -13.14 1.78 23.60
CA ARG A 126 -12.80 2.51 22.35
C ARG A 126 -11.43 3.16 22.35
N ASN A 127 -10.64 3.01 23.42
CA ASN A 127 -9.31 3.59 23.48
C ASN A 127 -8.41 2.96 22.41
N PRO A 128 -7.76 3.75 21.51
CA PRO A 128 -6.91 3.23 20.42
C PRO A 128 -5.70 2.43 20.91
N LYS A 129 -5.37 2.52 22.18
CA LYS A 129 -4.30 1.74 22.82
C LYS A 129 -4.77 0.40 23.40
N LEU A 130 -6.07 0.15 23.47
CA LEU A 130 -6.62 -1.08 24.01
C LEU A 130 -6.16 -2.33 23.24
N PRO A 131 -6.09 -2.34 21.90
CA PRO A 131 -5.64 -3.51 21.15
C PRO A 131 -4.25 -4.01 21.56
N TYR A 132 -3.32 -3.09 21.78
CA TYR A 132 -1.96 -3.41 22.26
C TYR A 132 -1.99 -4.04 23.66
N LEU A 133 -2.79 -3.48 24.56
CA LEU A 133 -2.95 -4.02 25.92
C LEU A 133 -3.55 -5.43 25.91
N VAL A 134 -4.50 -5.67 25.04
CA VAL A 134 -5.16 -6.99 24.89
C VAL A 134 -4.16 -8.04 24.43
N LYS A 135 -3.33 -7.74 23.42
CA LYS A 135 -2.28 -8.64 22.96
C LYS A 135 -1.24 -8.94 24.07
N LEU A 136 -0.74 -7.87 24.71
CA LEU A 136 0.23 -8.01 25.80
C LEU A 136 -0.31 -8.83 26.97
N LEU A 137 -1.59 -8.68 27.31
CA LEU A 137 -2.25 -9.45 28.35
C LEU A 137 -2.39 -10.93 27.98
N GLY A 138 -2.83 -11.22 26.76
CA GLY A 138 -2.93 -12.59 26.25
C GLY A 138 -1.58 -13.32 26.28
N TYR A 139 -0.55 -12.66 25.74
CA TYR A 139 0.81 -13.20 25.75
C TYR A 139 1.40 -13.35 27.17
N PHE A 140 1.13 -12.36 28.05
CA PHE A 140 1.59 -12.43 29.45
C PHE A 140 1.02 -13.63 30.20
N ILE A 141 -0.26 -13.95 29.98
CA ILE A 141 -0.90 -15.12 30.61
C ILE A 141 -0.21 -16.44 30.18
N GLY A 142 0.27 -16.53 28.93
CA GLY A 142 1.13 -17.64 28.47
C GLY A 142 2.56 -17.50 29.01
N ASP A 143 3.41 -16.71 28.39
CA ASP A 143 4.85 -16.63 28.59
C ASP A 143 5.35 -15.35 29.28
N GLY A 144 4.49 -14.65 30.02
CA GLY A 144 4.89 -13.53 30.87
C GLY A 144 5.17 -13.91 32.33
N ALA A 145 5.97 -13.11 33.02
CA ALA A 145 6.21 -13.25 34.46
C ALA A 145 6.50 -11.91 35.13
N PHE A 146 6.10 -11.79 36.40
CA PHE A 146 6.57 -10.71 37.28
C PHE A 146 7.73 -11.19 38.13
N ASN A 147 8.86 -10.48 38.11
CA ASN A 147 10.06 -10.80 38.87
C ASN A 147 9.89 -10.50 40.38
N GLY A 148 9.10 -11.35 41.08
CA GLY A 148 8.83 -11.22 42.51
C GLY A 148 7.79 -10.13 42.87
N GLU A 149 7.21 -10.20 44.05
CA GLU A 149 6.11 -9.31 44.48
C GLU A 149 6.51 -7.83 44.59
N ARG A 150 7.71 -7.58 45.10
CA ARG A 150 8.26 -6.22 45.30
C ARG A 150 8.93 -5.63 44.06
N SER A 151 9.23 -6.43 43.06
CA SER A 151 9.88 -5.98 41.83
C SER A 151 8.96 -5.20 40.92
N LYS A 152 9.49 -4.21 40.22
CA LYS A 152 8.78 -3.44 39.19
C LYS A 152 8.90 -4.09 37.79
N ILE A 153 9.67 -5.17 37.67
CA ILE A 153 10.02 -5.78 36.38
C ILE A 153 8.93 -6.75 35.96
N THR A 154 8.43 -6.53 34.76
CA THR A 154 7.64 -7.47 33.97
C THR A 154 8.53 -8.09 32.90
N ALA A 155 8.56 -9.40 32.77
CA ALA A 155 9.34 -10.14 31.78
C ALA A 155 8.41 -10.85 30.81
N PHE A 156 8.81 -10.90 29.53
CA PHE A 156 8.16 -11.67 28.47
C PHE A 156 9.22 -12.56 27.81
N TYR A 157 8.91 -13.83 27.65
CA TYR A 157 9.78 -14.84 27.07
C TYR A 157 9.24 -15.28 25.72
N GLY A 158 10.10 -15.66 24.77
CA GLY A 158 9.65 -16.12 23.46
C GLY A 158 10.74 -16.13 22.40
N SER A 159 10.35 -16.17 21.13
CA SER A 159 11.28 -16.04 20.00
C SER A 159 11.79 -14.60 19.87
N ARG A 160 13.00 -14.40 19.35
CA ARG A 160 13.58 -13.07 19.14
C ARG A 160 12.69 -12.18 18.28
N GLU A 161 12.17 -12.70 17.16
CA GLU A 161 11.29 -12.00 16.25
C GLU A 161 9.97 -11.60 16.92
N GLY A 162 9.32 -12.51 17.59
CA GLY A 162 8.06 -12.24 18.30
C GLY A 162 8.22 -11.25 19.45
N LEU A 163 9.34 -11.30 20.17
CA LEU A 163 9.62 -10.35 21.24
C LEU A 163 9.98 -8.96 20.71
N GLU A 164 10.52 -8.81 19.51
CA GLU A 164 10.73 -7.50 18.90
C GLU A 164 9.38 -6.86 18.51
N GLU A 165 8.46 -7.63 17.96
CA GLU A 165 7.08 -7.15 17.71
C GLU A 165 6.38 -6.72 18.99
N LEU A 166 6.48 -7.54 20.04
CA LEU A 166 5.93 -7.24 21.37
C LEU A 166 6.55 -5.96 21.95
N ARG A 167 7.85 -5.76 21.72
CA ARG A 167 8.59 -4.58 22.16
C ARG A 167 8.05 -3.30 21.51
N GLN A 168 7.73 -3.33 20.23
CA GLN A 168 7.13 -2.19 19.52
C GLN A 168 5.75 -1.83 20.09
N ASP A 169 4.95 -2.80 20.44
CA ASP A 169 3.64 -2.56 21.06
C ASP A 169 3.75 -1.93 22.45
N ILE A 170 4.77 -2.31 23.24
CA ILE A 170 5.07 -1.66 24.52
C ILE A 170 5.48 -0.19 24.32
N ILE A 171 6.28 0.10 23.30
CA ILE A 171 6.68 1.47 22.94
C ILE A 171 5.46 2.28 22.49
N ALA A 172 4.57 1.73 21.72
CA ALA A 172 3.32 2.37 21.29
C ALA A 172 2.41 2.76 22.46
N LEU A 173 2.46 2.02 23.58
CA LEU A 173 1.81 2.39 24.82
C LEU A 173 2.50 3.54 25.58
N GLY A 174 3.74 3.89 25.16
CA GLY A 174 4.57 4.92 25.77
C GLY A 174 5.45 4.41 26.93
N PHE A 175 5.71 3.13 27.05
CA PHE A 175 6.66 2.55 27.98
C PHE A 175 8.00 2.25 27.30
N THR A 176 9.07 2.12 28.09
CA THR A 176 10.42 1.82 27.60
C THR A 176 10.78 0.38 27.97
N PRO A 177 10.68 -0.58 27.04
CA PRO A 177 11.18 -1.94 27.25
C PRO A 177 12.69 -2.01 27.08
N SER A 178 13.30 -3.06 27.59
CA SER A 178 14.70 -3.40 27.29
C SER A 178 14.84 -3.81 25.81
N ASN A 179 16.08 -3.95 25.35
CA ASN A 179 16.36 -4.73 24.14
C ASN A 179 16.01 -6.21 24.37
N VAL A 180 15.90 -6.97 23.30
CA VAL A 180 15.72 -8.41 23.37
C VAL A 180 17.05 -9.04 23.75
N TYR A 181 17.10 -9.72 24.89
CA TYR A 181 18.28 -10.47 25.37
C TYR A 181 18.05 -11.95 25.11
N CYS A 182 18.92 -12.56 24.34
CA CYS A 182 18.89 -14.01 24.08
C CYS A 182 20.12 -14.67 24.73
N ARG A 183 19.89 -15.80 25.36
CA ARG A 183 20.95 -16.65 25.93
C ARG A 183 20.76 -18.09 25.45
N GLU A 184 21.89 -18.76 25.29
CA GLU A 184 21.94 -20.19 25.03
C GLU A 184 22.26 -20.91 26.33
N SER A 185 21.56 -21.96 26.59
CA SER A 185 21.85 -22.85 27.74
C SER A 185 21.79 -24.29 27.28
N GLU A 186 22.79 -25.08 27.70
CA GLU A 186 22.82 -26.51 27.46
C GLU A 186 21.87 -27.21 28.45
N LEU A 187 20.89 -27.90 27.99
CA LEU A 187 19.98 -28.72 28.78
C LEU A 187 20.20 -30.21 28.43
N LYS A 188 20.49 -31.00 29.41
CA LYS A 188 20.47 -32.45 29.31
C LYS A 188 19.11 -33.00 29.61
N ILE A 189 18.37 -33.44 28.58
CA ILE A 189 17.07 -34.10 28.71
C ILE A 189 17.20 -35.56 28.24
N LYS A 190 17.15 -36.51 29.18
CA LYS A 190 17.17 -37.95 28.89
C LYS A 190 18.32 -38.33 27.92
N ASP A 191 19.56 -38.10 28.30
CA ASP A 191 20.78 -38.42 27.56
C ASP A 191 20.97 -37.72 26.20
N LYS A 192 20.14 -36.74 25.86
CA LYS A 192 20.37 -35.84 24.72
C LYS A 192 20.73 -34.44 25.23
N GLU A 193 21.85 -33.95 24.79
CA GLU A 193 22.23 -32.54 24.92
C GLU A 193 21.43 -31.71 23.92
N THR A 194 20.65 -30.79 24.43
CA THR A 194 19.85 -29.88 23.62
C THR A 194 20.21 -28.46 24.00
N ILE A 195 20.56 -27.64 23.04
CA ILE A 195 20.76 -26.19 23.23
C ILE A 195 19.39 -25.52 23.34
N ASN A 196 19.12 -24.92 24.48
CA ASN A 196 17.94 -24.12 24.70
C ASN A 196 18.25 -22.64 24.41
N HIS A 197 17.59 -22.06 23.43
CA HIS A 197 17.63 -20.62 23.12
C HIS A 197 16.48 -19.91 23.82
N GLU A 198 16.80 -19.17 24.88
CA GLU A 198 15.80 -18.40 25.63
C GLU A 198 16.00 -16.90 25.35
N CYS A 199 15.01 -16.23 24.81
CA CYS A 199 15.01 -14.78 24.67
C CYS A 199 14.00 -14.13 25.62
N VAL A 200 14.33 -12.92 26.10
CA VAL A 200 13.51 -12.18 27.07
C VAL A 200 13.55 -10.68 26.81
N VAL A 201 12.42 -10.03 27.05
CA VAL A 201 12.26 -8.56 27.14
C VAL A 201 11.75 -8.19 28.52
N HIS A 202 12.35 -7.15 29.10
CA HIS A 202 11.97 -6.62 30.41
C HIS A 202 11.36 -5.24 30.32
N VAL A 203 10.33 -5.01 31.09
CA VAL A 203 9.74 -3.67 31.31
C VAL A 203 9.90 -3.30 32.79
N ASN A 204 10.77 -2.34 33.08
CA ASN A 204 11.03 -1.87 34.45
C ASN A 204 10.09 -0.71 34.80
N SER A 205 8.81 -0.99 34.97
CA SER A 205 7.79 0.01 35.25
C SER A 205 6.72 -0.52 36.22
N ARG A 206 6.54 0.16 37.32
CA ARG A 206 5.51 -0.17 38.30
C ARG A 206 4.11 0.05 37.73
N SER A 207 3.91 1.13 37.01
CA SER A 207 2.63 1.46 36.40
C SER A 207 2.24 0.47 35.32
N PHE A 208 3.20 -0.06 34.56
CA PHE A 208 2.95 -1.14 33.58
C PHE A 208 2.52 -2.43 34.27
N LYS A 209 3.23 -2.84 35.32
CA LYS A 209 2.89 -4.03 36.11
C LYS A 209 1.50 -3.93 36.72
N GLU A 210 1.19 -2.82 37.43
CA GLU A 210 -0.11 -2.61 38.08
C GLU A 210 -1.24 -2.54 37.03
N LEU A 211 -0.98 -1.97 35.85
CA LEU A 211 -1.95 -1.93 34.74
C LEU A 211 -2.28 -3.35 34.24
N LEU A 212 -1.30 -4.21 34.00
CA LEU A 212 -1.55 -5.57 33.57
C LEU A 212 -2.33 -6.37 34.64
N ILE A 213 -2.00 -6.20 35.91
CA ILE A 213 -2.73 -6.88 37.02
C ILE A 213 -4.17 -6.40 37.05
N ALA A 214 -4.45 -5.10 36.94
CA ALA A 214 -5.80 -4.53 36.93
C ALA A 214 -6.59 -5.01 35.69
N LEU A 215 -5.94 -5.29 34.57
CA LEU A 215 -6.59 -5.88 33.38
C LEU A 215 -6.87 -7.37 33.51
N GLY A 216 -6.29 -8.06 34.52
CA GLY A 216 -6.56 -9.47 34.79
C GLY A 216 -5.34 -10.39 34.69
N ALA A 217 -4.12 -9.86 34.58
CA ALA A 217 -2.91 -10.67 34.64
C ALA A 217 -2.73 -11.31 36.03
N PRO A 218 -2.32 -12.58 36.11
CA PRO A 218 -2.11 -13.26 37.38
C PRO A 218 -0.96 -12.62 38.17
N ALA A 219 -1.22 -12.20 39.38
CA ALA A 219 -0.21 -11.71 40.32
C ALA A 219 0.54 -12.89 40.97
N GLY A 220 1.82 -13.03 40.69
CA GLY A 220 2.68 -14.09 41.24
C GLY A 220 2.87 -15.30 40.31
N LYS A 221 3.21 -16.46 40.85
CA LYS A 221 3.44 -17.69 40.06
C LYS A 221 2.14 -18.24 39.48
N LYS A 222 1.98 -18.27 38.18
CA LYS A 222 0.76 -18.72 37.46
C LYS A 222 0.26 -20.09 37.90
N THR A 223 1.15 -21.00 38.24
CA THR A 223 0.82 -22.33 38.77
C THR A 223 0.12 -22.29 40.13
N HIS A 224 0.33 -21.23 40.93
CA HIS A 224 -0.18 -21.02 42.27
C HIS A 224 -1.19 -19.88 42.38
N ALA A 225 -1.53 -19.23 41.30
CA ALA A 225 -2.48 -18.13 41.24
C ALA A 225 -3.82 -18.55 40.63
N ARG A 226 -4.94 -18.11 41.21
CA ARG A 226 -6.26 -18.18 40.55
C ARG A 226 -6.34 -17.06 39.51
N PHE A 227 -6.71 -17.39 38.28
CA PHE A 227 -7.01 -16.45 37.23
C PHE A 227 -8.01 -17.04 36.22
N ARG A 228 -8.70 -16.22 35.51
CA ARG A 228 -9.61 -16.55 34.42
C ARG A 228 -9.40 -15.60 33.24
N VAL A 229 -10.05 -15.87 32.13
CA VAL A 229 -10.20 -14.88 31.06
C VAL A 229 -10.90 -13.65 31.64
N PRO A 230 -10.36 -12.43 31.47
CA PRO A 230 -10.93 -11.24 32.08
C PRO A 230 -12.39 -11.02 31.70
N GLY A 231 -13.23 -10.76 32.70
CA GLY A 231 -14.68 -10.62 32.50
C GLY A 231 -15.08 -9.54 31.50
N TRP A 232 -14.34 -8.42 31.49
CA TRP A 232 -14.57 -7.34 30.53
C TRP A 232 -14.37 -7.74 29.07
N LEU A 233 -13.52 -8.74 28.79
CA LEU A 233 -13.24 -9.23 27.42
C LEU A 233 -14.44 -9.97 26.82
N ARG A 234 -15.30 -10.56 27.63
CA ARG A 234 -16.46 -11.37 27.16
C ARG A 234 -17.43 -10.58 26.30
N ASN A 235 -17.59 -9.28 26.59
CA ASN A 235 -18.50 -8.39 25.88
C ASN A 235 -17.82 -7.56 24.79
N MET A 236 -16.57 -7.86 24.47
CA MET A 236 -15.85 -7.17 23.40
C MET A 236 -16.16 -7.78 22.03
N PRO A 237 -16.01 -7.02 20.94
CA PRO A 237 -16.10 -7.52 19.58
C PRO A 237 -15.12 -8.66 19.29
N LEU A 238 -15.43 -9.48 18.31
CA LEU A 238 -14.62 -10.65 17.94
C LEU A 238 -13.17 -10.29 17.65
N TRP A 239 -12.91 -9.17 16.98
CA TRP A 239 -11.54 -8.77 16.65
C TRP A 239 -10.67 -8.45 17.88
N ILE A 240 -11.27 -7.93 18.97
CA ILE A 240 -10.56 -7.72 20.25
C ILE A 240 -10.31 -9.07 20.94
N LYS A 241 -11.30 -9.95 20.95
CA LYS A 241 -11.17 -11.32 21.48
C LYS A 241 -10.12 -12.13 20.70
N ARG A 242 -10.08 -11.92 19.39
CA ARG A 242 -9.06 -12.51 18.50
C ARG A 242 -7.65 -12.15 18.96
N LEU A 243 -7.38 -10.86 19.21
CA LEU A 243 -6.06 -10.37 19.64
C LEU A 243 -5.58 -11.05 20.94
N PHE A 244 -6.50 -11.25 21.87
CA PHE A 244 -6.21 -11.96 23.12
C PHE A 244 -5.84 -13.42 22.88
N LEU A 245 -6.69 -14.14 22.13
CA LEU A 245 -6.46 -15.56 21.81
C LEU A 245 -5.20 -15.75 20.98
N ALA A 246 -4.99 -14.95 19.97
CA ALA A 246 -3.83 -15.08 19.08
C ALA A 246 -2.50 -14.85 19.82
N ALA A 247 -2.46 -13.91 20.74
CA ALA A 247 -1.30 -13.66 21.58
C ALA A 247 -1.10 -14.79 22.61
N TYR A 248 -2.15 -15.28 23.21
CA TYR A 248 -2.09 -16.45 24.11
C TYR A 248 -1.64 -17.71 23.37
N PHE A 249 -2.11 -17.92 22.13
CA PHE A 249 -1.68 -19.04 21.27
C PHE A 249 -0.23 -18.88 20.81
N GLY A 250 0.21 -17.65 20.55
CA GLY A 250 1.61 -17.36 20.26
C GLY A 250 2.57 -17.79 21.35
N ALA A 251 2.10 -17.80 22.61
CA ALA A 251 2.85 -18.27 23.76
C ALA A 251 2.68 -19.79 24.03
N GLU A 252 1.48 -20.33 23.95
CA GLU A 252 1.17 -21.66 24.56
C GLU A 252 0.75 -22.75 23.57
N MET A 253 0.35 -22.42 22.34
CA MET A 253 -0.13 -23.44 21.39
C MET A 253 1.03 -24.17 20.69
N ASN A 254 0.88 -25.49 20.51
CA ASN A 254 1.88 -26.27 19.79
C ASN A 254 1.98 -25.86 18.30
N LYS A 255 3.17 -26.10 17.75
CA LYS A 255 3.50 -25.83 16.35
C LYS A 255 2.58 -26.57 15.39
N PRO A 256 2.08 -25.93 14.29
CA PRO A 256 1.45 -26.66 13.20
C PRO A 256 2.41 -27.67 12.56
N MET A 257 2.14 -28.95 12.74
CA MET A 257 2.96 -30.05 12.22
C MET A 257 2.06 -31.15 11.67
N THR A 258 2.58 -31.87 10.66
CA THR A 258 1.88 -33.05 10.11
C THR A 258 2.42 -34.34 10.70
N ILE A 259 1.53 -35.32 10.87
CA ILE A 259 1.90 -36.68 11.38
C ILE A 259 2.55 -37.51 10.27
N ASN A 260 2.08 -37.35 9.01
CA ASN A 260 2.45 -38.18 7.86
C ASN A 260 2.66 -37.38 6.56
N GLY A 261 2.83 -36.10 6.67
CA GLY A 261 2.92 -35.15 5.55
C GLY A 261 1.56 -34.70 5.01
N TYR A 262 0.45 -35.28 5.44
CA TYR A 262 -0.90 -35.00 4.90
C TYR A 262 -1.95 -34.61 5.93
N ASN A 263 -1.80 -35.00 7.18
CA ASN A 263 -2.74 -34.74 8.25
C ASN A 263 -2.05 -34.05 9.42
N PHE A 264 -2.56 -32.91 9.83
CA PHE A 264 -2.01 -32.15 10.95
C PHE A 264 -2.26 -32.84 12.28
N GLU A 265 -1.34 -32.63 13.21
CA GLU A 265 -1.54 -32.95 14.62
C GLU A 265 -2.67 -32.08 15.18
N GLN A 266 -3.30 -32.57 16.24
CA GLN A 266 -4.31 -31.79 16.95
C GLN A 266 -3.65 -30.60 17.66
N PRO A 267 -4.04 -29.35 17.37
CA PRO A 267 -3.60 -28.22 18.16
C PRO A 267 -4.11 -28.34 19.60
N TYR A 268 -3.29 -27.90 20.53
CA TYR A 268 -3.65 -27.86 21.95
C TYR A 268 -2.95 -26.71 22.66
N VAL A 269 -3.56 -26.25 23.75
CA VAL A 269 -2.94 -25.35 24.73
C VAL A 269 -2.88 -26.03 26.09
N THR A 270 -1.83 -25.71 26.85
CA THR A 270 -1.56 -26.36 28.13
C THR A 270 -1.54 -25.35 29.28
N VAL A 271 -2.20 -25.64 30.35
CA VAL A 271 -2.14 -24.89 31.62
C VAL A 271 -1.60 -25.79 32.72
N SER A 272 -0.55 -25.35 33.41
CA SER A 272 0.01 -26.05 34.57
C SER A 272 -0.48 -25.44 35.88
N LYS A 273 -1.02 -26.25 36.77
CA LYS A 273 -1.50 -25.85 38.10
C LYS A 273 -1.00 -26.81 39.18
N ILE A 274 -0.90 -26.33 40.42
CA ILE A 274 -0.87 -27.22 41.58
C ILE A 274 -2.22 -27.93 41.74
N ARG A 275 -2.25 -29.11 42.37
CA ARG A 275 -3.49 -29.90 42.49
C ARG A 275 -4.64 -29.14 43.13
N GLU A 276 -4.38 -28.30 44.11
CA GLU A 276 -5.38 -27.51 44.83
C GLU A 276 -6.04 -26.44 43.97
N LEU A 277 -5.48 -26.17 42.80
CA LEU A 277 -5.97 -25.16 41.82
C LEU A 277 -6.33 -25.80 40.48
N GLU A 278 -6.51 -27.10 40.41
CA GLU A 278 -6.90 -27.82 39.19
C GLU A 278 -8.25 -27.30 38.65
N ASP A 279 -9.23 -27.09 39.53
CA ASP A 279 -10.53 -26.51 39.23
C ASP A 279 -10.39 -25.18 38.47
N ASN A 280 -9.55 -24.30 38.97
CA ASN A 280 -9.32 -23.00 38.33
C ASN A 280 -8.66 -23.11 36.97
N GLY A 281 -7.77 -24.09 36.76
CA GLY A 281 -7.18 -24.39 35.46
C GLY A 281 -8.23 -24.88 34.45
N VAL A 282 -9.16 -25.72 34.87
CA VAL A 282 -10.29 -26.17 34.05
C VAL A 282 -11.19 -24.98 33.68
N GLU A 283 -11.60 -24.17 34.65
CA GLU A 283 -12.43 -22.97 34.42
C GLU A 283 -11.82 -22.02 33.42
N PHE A 284 -10.49 -21.79 33.49
CA PHE A 284 -9.78 -20.95 32.53
C PHE A 284 -9.82 -21.54 31.11
N LEU A 285 -9.56 -22.83 30.96
CA LEU A 285 -9.62 -23.50 29.65
C LEU A 285 -11.04 -23.58 29.10
N GLU A 286 -12.06 -23.67 29.94
CA GLU A 286 -13.47 -23.56 29.52
C GLU A 286 -13.80 -22.16 29.01
N ASP A 287 -13.24 -21.10 29.62
CA ASP A 287 -13.38 -19.74 29.10
C ASP A 287 -12.72 -19.61 27.73
N ILE A 288 -11.53 -20.20 27.53
CA ILE A 288 -10.86 -20.27 26.20
C ILE A 288 -11.70 -21.04 25.20
N ALA A 289 -12.29 -22.18 25.60
CA ALA A 289 -13.18 -22.98 24.75
C ALA A 289 -14.43 -22.22 24.32
N LYS A 290 -15.03 -21.45 25.22
CA LYS A 290 -16.18 -20.57 24.91
C LYS A 290 -15.81 -19.50 23.90
N LEU A 291 -14.66 -18.82 24.09
CA LEU A 291 -14.15 -17.84 23.12
C LEU A 291 -13.89 -18.48 21.76
N LEU A 292 -13.26 -19.66 21.69
CA LEU A 292 -13.04 -20.40 20.44
C LEU A 292 -14.35 -20.71 19.71
N GLY A 293 -15.39 -21.07 20.47
CA GLY A 293 -16.74 -21.30 19.92
C GLY A 293 -17.32 -20.11 19.18
N GLU A 294 -17.04 -18.88 19.63
CA GLU A 294 -17.50 -17.66 18.96
C GLU A 294 -16.86 -17.46 17.57
N PHE A 295 -15.66 -18.01 17.34
CA PHE A 295 -15.02 -18.05 16.02
C PHE A 295 -15.43 -19.24 15.17
N GLY A 296 -16.35 -20.06 15.65
CA GLY A 296 -16.77 -21.29 15.00
C GLY A 296 -15.76 -22.43 15.10
N VAL A 297 -14.80 -22.32 16.02
CA VAL A 297 -13.77 -23.33 16.27
C VAL A 297 -14.27 -24.31 17.34
N ARG A 298 -14.39 -25.57 16.97
CA ARG A 298 -14.77 -26.67 17.88
C ARG A 298 -13.58 -27.10 18.72
N VAL A 299 -13.85 -27.61 19.91
CA VAL A 299 -12.88 -28.20 20.83
C VAL A 299 -13.28 -29.64 21.18
N LEU A 300 -12.32 -30.48 21.51
CA LEU A 300 -12.59 -31.89 21.91
C LEU A 300 -12.87 -32.03 23.39
N GLY A 301 -12.20 -31.25 24.20
CA GLY A 301 -12.33 -31.27 25.67
C GLY A 301 -10.97 -31.05 26.36
N ILE A 302 -11.03 -31.04 27.68
CA ILE A 302 -9.88 -30.81 28.55
C ILE A 302 -9.35 -32.13 29.06
N HIS A 303 -8.10 -32.45 28.77
CA HIS A 303 -7.45 -33.68 29.24
C HIS A 303 -6.51 -33.36 30.39
N ARG A 304 -6.57 -34.19 31.43
CA ARG A 304 -5.73 -34.10 32.62
C ARG A 304 -4.50 -35.00 32.50
N ILE A 305 -3.32 -34.46 32.77
CA ILE A 305 -2.07 -35.20 32.76
C ILE A 305 -1.36 -34.96 34.09
N GLU A 306 -1.14 -35.99 34.88
CA GLU A 306 -0.39 -35.88 36.11
C GLU A 306 1.10 -35.76 35.86
N THR A 307 1.75 -34.84 36.56
CA THR A 307 3.21 -34.70 36.58
C THR A 307 3.74 -35.14 37.93
N GLY A 308 4.89 -35.85 37.93
CA GLY A 308 5.45 -36.44 39.16
C GLY A 308 5.91 -35.46 40.26
N ASN A 309 5.69 -34.15 40.09
CA ASN A 309 6.13 -33.06 40.96
C ASN A 309 4.98 -32.34 41.67
N GLY A 310 3.80 -32.96 41.85
CA GLY A 310 2.63 -32.41 42.56
C GLY A 310 1.88 -31.38 41.73
N ARG A 311 2.11 -31.27 40.41
CA ARG A 311 1.38 -30.42 39.49
C ARG A 311 0.52 -31.25 38.55
N VAL A 312 -0.45 -30.61 37.97
CA VAL A 312 -1.32 -31.17 36.93
C VAL A 312 -1.21 -30.31 35.68
N TRP A 313 -1.02 -30.94 34.53
CA TRP A 313 -1.18 -30.32 33.22
C TRP A 313 -2.59 -30.55 32.72
N LEU A 314 -3.25 -29.49 32.37
CA LEU A 314 -4.57 -29.47 31.74
C LEU A 314 -4.39 -29.05 30.29
N ARG A 315 -4.82 -29.90 29.37
CA ARG A 315 -4.72 -29.64 27.93
C ARG A 315 -6.10 -29.55 27.30
N LEU A 316 -6.35 -28.44 26.62
CA LEU A 316 -7.51 -28.29 25.76
C LEU A 316 -7.10 -28.66 24.33
N TYR A 317 -7.67 -29.72 23.78
CA TYR A 317 -7.41 -30.19 22.43
C TYR A 317 -8.42 -29.62 21.45
N ILE A 318 -7.94 -29.25 20.26
CA ILE A 318 -8.74 -28.75 19.14
C ILE A 318 -8.75 -29.81 18.03
N PRO A 319 -9.91 -30.18 17.48
CA PRO A 319 -10.00 -31.15 16.39
C PRO A 319 -9.18 -30.72 15.17
N ASN A 320 -8.57 -31.69 14.52
CA ASN A 320 -7.71 -31.46 13.34
C ASN A 320 -8.40 -31.65 11.99
N GLU A 321 -9.71 -31.62 11.95
CA GLU A 321 -10.43 -31.59 10.70
C GLU A 321 -10.07 -30.32 9.91
N PRO A 322 -9.87 -30.43 8.60
CA PRO A 322 -9.40 -29.31 7.77
C PRO A 322 -10.17 -28.02 7.96
N GLU A 323 -11.49 -28.09 7.93
CA GLU A 323 -12.36 -26.94 8.10
C GLU A 323 -12.20 -26.24 9.47
N ASN A 324 -12.02 -27.03 10.53
CA ASN A 324 -11.80 -26.50 11.88
C ASN A 324 -10.44 -25.83 12.03
N LEU A 325 -9.40 -26.41 11.43
CA LEU A 325 -8.05 -25.79 11.37
C LEU A 325 -8.02 -24.52 10.54
N VAL A 326 -8.71 -24.49 9.41
CA VAL A 326 -8.84 -23.28 8.58
C VAL A 326 -9.53 -22.16 9.37
N ARG A 327 -10.57 -22.46 10.15
CA ARG A 327 -11.20 -21.46 11.03
C ARG A 327 -10.26 -21.00 12.15
N LEU A 328 -9.55 -21.93 12.80
CA LEU A 328 -8.59 -21.60 13.88
C LEU A 328 -7.50 -20.66 13.39
N TRP A 329 -6.79 -21.05 12.33
CA TRP A 329 -5.66 -20.29 11.83
C TRP A 329 -6.07 -19.11 10.92
N GLY A 330 -7.15 -19.21 10.19
CA GLY A 330 -7.67 -18.17 9.31
C GLY A 330 -8.36 -17.01 10.03
N ARG A 331 -8.93 -17.24 11.20
CA ARG A 331 -9.65 -16.21 11.95
C ARG A 331 -8.94 -15.72 13.19
N ILE A 332 -8.09 -16.55 13.80
CA ILE A 332 -7.37 -16.25 15.04
C ILE A 332 -5.87 -16.13 14.79
N ASN A 333 -5.22 -17.17 14.30
CA ASN A 333 -3.78 -17.26 14.05
C ASN A 333 -2.92 -17.07 15.32
N TYR A 334 -1.66 -16.61 15.18
CA TYR A 334 -0.69 -16.36 16.24
C TYR A 334 -0.24 -14.89 16.21
N GLU A 335 -0.11 -14.24 17.36
CA GLU A 335 0.57 -12.96 17.54
C GLU A 335 1.90 -13.17 18.28
N TYR A 336 2.89 -12.36 18.01
CA TYR A 336 4.22 -12.41 18.60
C TYR A 336 4.96 -13.75 18.44
N ASN A 337 4.64 -14.49 17.40
CA ASN A 337 5.25 -15.77 17.12
C ASN A 337 5.37 -16.05 15.61
N PRO A 338 6.58 -16.39 15.09
CA PRO A 338 6.78 -16.70 13.67
C PRO A 338 6.03 -17.95 13.19
N LEU A 339 5.45 -18.74 14.09
CA LEU A 339 4.59 -19.89 13.73
C LEU A 339 3.37 -19.47 12.93
N ARG A 340 3.01 -18.17 12.92
CA ARG A 340 1.94 -17.64 12.06
C ARG A 340 2.18 -17.97 10.59
N ARG A 341 3.43 -17.98 10.12
CA ARG A 341 3.80 -18.33 8.73
C ARG A 341 3.39 -19.75 8.37
N LEU A 342 3.68 -20.69 9.27
CA LEU A 342 3.29 -22.08 9.08
C LEU A 342 1.76 -22.25 9.10
N ALA A 343 1.08 -21.51 9.94
CA ALA A 343 -0.39 -21.54 10.02
C ALA A 343 -1.03 -20.97 8.74
N LEU A 344 -0.50 -19.87 8.20
CA LEU A 344 -0.95 -19.30 6.93
C LEU A 344 -0.74 -20.28 5.77
N ALA A 345 0.44 -20.87 5.69
CA ALA A 345 0.72 -21.90 4.71
C ALA A 345 -0.20 -23.12 4.85
N ALA A 346 -0.48 -23.55 6.07
CA ALA A 346 -1.37 -24.66 6.34
C ALA A 346 -2.82 -24.39 5.86
N ILE A 347 -3.29 -23.15 5.96
CA ILE A 347 -4.61 -22.76 5.45
C ILE A 347 -4.67 -22.98 3.93
N ALA A 348 -3.73 -22.42 3.17
CA ALA A 348 -3.70 -22.53 1.72
C ALA A 348 -3.60 -23.99 1.27
N TRP A 349 -2.70 -24.74 1.89
CA TRP A 349 -2.53 -26.17 1.58
C TRP A 349 -3.75 -27.02 1.96
N LEU A 350 -4.43 -26.75 3.07
CA LEU A 350 -5.65 -27.45 3.47
C LEU A 350 -6.80 -27.11 2.52
N LYS A 351 -6.96 -25.86 2.12
CA LYS A 351 -7.97 -25.46 1.13
C LYS A 351 -7.73 -26.16 -0.20
N LEU A 352 -6.48 -26.18 -0.68
CA LEU A 352 -6.09 -26.93 -1.89
C LEU A 352 -6.42 -28.42 -1.76
N LYS A 353 -6.05 -29.02 -0.64
CA LYS A 353 -6.31 -30.45 -0.38
C LYS A 353 -7.80 -30.78 -0.40
N GLU A 354 -8.62 -30.01 0.25
CA GLU A 354 -10.08 -30.26 0.32
C GLU A 354 -10.73 -30.06 -1.07
N ARG A 355 -10.29 -29.07 -1.83
CA ARG A 355 -10.78 -28.87 -3.21
C ARG A 355 -10.48 -30.06 -4.11
N ILE A 356 -9.25 -30.57 -4.05
CA ILE A 356 -8.88 -31.76 -4.83
C ILE A 356 -9.68 -32.98 -4.40
N ILE A 357 -9.94 -33.16 -3.13
CA ILE A 357 -10.79 -34.24 -2.61
C ILE A 357 -12.22 -34.06 -3.13
N GLU A 358 -12.77 -32.85 -3.16
CA GLU A 358 -14.11 -32.57 -3.65
C GLU A 358 -14.24 -32.73 -5.17
N GLU A 359 -13.22 -32.32 -5.94
CA GLU A 359 -13.13 -32.57 -7.37
C GLU A 359 -13.18 -34.08 -7.65
N ARG A 360 -12.40 -34.87 -6.94
CA ARG A 360 -12.39 -36.34 -7.07
C ARG A 360 -13.74 -36.94 -6.67
N ALA A 361 -14.42 -36.40 -5.66
CA ALA A 361 -15.75 -36.83 -5.27
C ALA A 361 -16.80 -36.47 -6.34
N SER A 362 -16.64 -35.33 -6.99
CA SER A 362 -17.50 -34.92 -8.11
C SER A 362 -17.31 -35.83 -9.33
N VAL A 363 -16.06 -36.16 -9.66
CA VAL A 363 -15.73 -37.13 -10.72
C VAL A 363 -16.33 -38.51 -10.41
N GLU A 364 -16.27 -38.97 -9.16
CA GLU A 364 -16.89 -40.23 -8.74
C GLU A 364 -18.42 -40.23 -8.94
N ARG A 365 -19.08 -39.14 -8.52
CA ARG A 365 -20.54 -38.98 -8.72
C ARG A 365 -20.89 -38.93 -10.20
N ALA A 366 -20.17 -38.15 -11.00
CA ALA A 366 -20.39 -38.02 -12.43
C ALA A 366 -20.18 -39.33 -13.18
N ALA A 367 -19.14 -40.11 -12.81
CA ALA A 367 -18.87 -41.42 -13.42
C ALA A 367 -20.03 -42.39 -13.20
N LYS A 368 -20.65 -42.40 -12.02
CA LYS A 368 -21.82 -43.26 -11.74
C LYS A 368 -23.03 -42.80 -12.52
N VAL A 369 -23.32 -41.51 -12.57
CA VAL A 369 -24.47 -40.96 -13.31
C VAL A 369 -24.35 -41.23 -14.78
N LEU A 370 -23.16 -41.05 -15.38
CA LEU A 370 -22.94 -41.36 -16.79
C LEU A 370 -23.03 -42.85 -17.11
N ALA A 371 -22.59 -43.73 -16.22
CA ALA A 371 -22.71 -45.17 -16.37
C ALA A 371 -24.19 -45.62 -16.27
N GLU A 372 -24.95 -45.10 -15.34
CA GLU A 372 -26.39 -45.35 -15.21
C GLU A 372 -27.17 -44.82 -16.43
N ALA A 373 -26.70 -43.73 -17.03
CA ALA A 373 -27.26 -43.18 -18.27
C ALA A 373 -26.87 -43.98 -19.54
N GLY A 374 -26.11 -45.07 -19.40
CA GLY A 374 -25.72 -45.94 -20.55
C GLY A 374 -24.48 -45.48 -21.31
N ALA A 375 -23.69 -44.50 -20.81
CA ALA A 375 -22.45 -44.09 -21.44
C ALA A 375 -21.39 -45.19 -21.37
N THR A 376 -20.59 -45.34 -22.45
CA THR A 376 -19.56 -46.36 -22.50
C THR A 376 -18.41 -46.04 -21.55
N LYS A 377 -17.77 -47.06 -20.98
CA LYS A 377 -16.58 -46.92 -20.11
C LYS A 377 -15.54 -45.98 -20.72
N THR A 378 -15.22 -46.15 -21.98
CA THR A 378 -14.21 -45.37 -22.71
C THR A 378 -14.62 -43.88 -22.75
N SER A 379 -15.87 -43.59 -23.07
CA SER A 379 -16.40 -42.22 -23.09
C SER A 379 -16.33 -41.56 -21.69
N ILE A 380 -16.70 -42.29 -20.65
CA ILE A 380 -16.64 -41.77 -19.26
C ILE A 380 -15.20 -41.47 -18.86
N ILE A 381 -14.24 -42.34 -19.16
CA ILE A 381 -12.83 -42.13 -18.86
C ILE A 381 -12.31 -40.91 -19.62
N LEU A 382 -12.55 -40.80 -20.91
CA LEU A 382 -12.10 -39.64 -21.70
C LEU A 382 -12.68 -38.33 -21.23
N THR A 383 -13.91 -38.32 -20.75
CA THR A 383 -14.59 -37.11 -20.29
C THR A 383 -14.17 -36.67 -18.89
N LEU A 384 -13.89 -37.62 -17.99
CA LEU A 384 -13.71 -37.33 -16.57
C LEU A 384 -12.26 -37.46 -16.06
N THR A 385 -11.32 -37.87 -16.90
CA THR A 385 -9.90 -37.91 -16.53
C THR A 385 -9.34 -36.48 -16.42
N SER A 386 -8.71 -36.20 -15.30
CA SER A 386 -8.06 -34.92 -14.99
C SER A 386 -6.72 -35.13 -14.32
N GLU A 387 -6.00 -34.04 -14.05
CA GLU A 387 -4.74 -34.05 -13.30
C GLU A 387 -4.86 -34.80 -11.96
N PHE A 388 -5.99 -34.69 -11.30
CA PHE A 388 -6.25 -35.25 -9.96
C PHE A 388 -7.10 -36.51 -9.98
N ALA A 389 -7.70 -36.85 -11.11
CA ALA A 389 -8.52 -38.04 -11.32
C ALA A 389 -8.05 -38.84 -12.52
N ASN A 390 -7.04 -39.68 -12.35
CA ASN A 390 -6.51 -40.50 -13.45
C ASN A 390 -7.50 -41.60 -13.91
N GLU A 391 -7.25 -42.16 -15.09
CA GLU A 391 -8.10 -43.19 -15.71
C GLU A 391 -8.53 -44.31 -14.74
N ARG A 392 -7.57 -44.84 -13.97
CA ARG A 392 -7.83 -45.92 -13.00
C ARG A 392 -8.76 -45.46 -11.85
N PHE A 393 -8.69 -44.19 -11.49
CA PHE A 393 -9.61 -43.65 -10.51
C PHE A 393 -11.02 -43.54 -11.08
N VAL A 394 -11.18 -43.04 -12.30
CA VAL A 394 -12.46 -42.94 -13.02
C VAL A 394 -13.07 -44.32 -13.23
N GLU A 395 -12.26 -45.28 -13.73
CA GLU A 395 -12.71 -46.67 -13.95
C GLU A 395 -13.27 -47.32 -12.66
N ARG A 396 -12.55 -47.19 -11.56
CA ARG A 396 -13.02 -47.74 -10.28
C ARG A 396 -14.30 -47.03 -9.78
N SER A 397 -14.46 -45.78 -10.10
CA SER A 397 -15.66 -44.99 -9.71
C SER A 397 -16.91 -45.46 -10.44
N ILE A 398 -16.77 -46.08 -11.62
CA ILE A 398 -17.90 -46.70 -12.35
C ILE A 398 -18.40 -47.97 -11.65
N TYR A 399 -17.49 -48.80 -11.16
CA TYR A 399 -17.84 -50.17 -10.67
C TYR A 399 -17.85 -50.29 -9.14
N GLU A 400 -17.05 -49.53 -8.42
CA GLU A 400 -16.85 -49.66 -6.99
C GLU A 400 -17.56 -48.53 -6.23
N GLY A 401 -18.52 -48.84 -5.39
CA GLY A 401 -19.05 -47.86 -4.42
C GLY A 401 -18.10 -47.62 -3.26
N ARG A 402 -17.78 -46.37 -3.00
CA ARG A 402 -16.95 -45.99 -1.83
C ARG A 402 -17.85 -45.58 -0.67
N LYS A 403 -17.48 -46.06 0.55
CA LYS A 403 -18.13 -45.67 1.80
C LYS A 403 -17.61 -44.37 2.40
N THR A 404 -16.46 -43.83 1.91
CA THR A 404 -15.80 -42.66 2.44
C THR A 404 -15.36 -41.73 1.30
N LYS A 405 -15.19 -40.43 1.57
CA LYS A 405 -14.66 -39.49 0.60
C LYS A 405 -13.34 -39.96 -0.02
N PRO A 406 -13.09 -39.66 -1.28
CA PRO A 406 -11.81 -39.98 -1.92
C PRO A 406 -10.62 -39.37 -1.18
N ARG A 407 -9.48 -40.01 -1.25
CA ARG A 407 -8.21 -39.47 -0.73
C ARG A 407 -7.54 -38.62 -1.80
N VAL A 408 -6.58 -37.80 -1.42
CA VAL A 408 -5.72 -37.08 -2.37
C VAL A 408 -4.99 -38.07 -3.30
N PRO A 409 -4.69 -37.70 -4.54
CA PRO A 409 -3.91 -38.53 -5.48
C PRO A 409 -2.47 -38.70 -5.00
N LYS A 410 -1.76 -39.67 -5.56
CA LYS A 410 -0.38 -40.00 -5.16
C LYS A 410 0.63 -38.87 -5.44
N ASN A 411 0.37 -38.07 -6.44
CA ASN A 411 1.19 -36.93 -6.85
C ASN A 411 0.91 -35.66 -6.04
N PHE A 412 -0.09 -35.66 -5.15
CA PHE A 412 -0.31 -34.53 -4.26
C PHE A 412 0.87 -34.36 -3.28
N PRO A 413 1.49 -33.14 -3.16
CA PRO A 413 2.68 -32.93 -2.37
C PRO A 413 2.40 -33.04 -0.88
N LYS A 414 3.39 -33.53 -0.13
CA LYS A 414 3.36 -33.42 1.33
C LYS A 414 3.47 -31.97 1.74
N PHE A 415 2.93 -31.63 2.90
CA PHE A 415 2.95 -30.24 3.39
C PHE A 415 4.36 -29.65 3.48
N GLU A 416 5.31 -30.39 4.02
CA GLU A 416 6.69 -29.95 4.20
C GLU A 416 7.45 -29.72 2.88
N ASP A 417 7.10 -30.44 1.82
CA ASP A 417 7.69 -30.26 0.50
C ASP A 417 7.01 -29.09 -0.22
N TRP A 418 5.70 -28.99 -0.10
CA TRP A 418 4.92 -27.87 -0.63
C TRP A 418 5.33 -26.51 -0.04
N LEU A 419 5.67 -26.44 1.27
CA LEU A 419 6.17 -25.23 1.91
C LEU A 419 7.38 -24.63 1.21
N LYS A 420 8.34 -25.47 0.78
CA LYS A 420 9.59 -25.01 0.17
C LYS A 420 9.39 -24.27 -1.15
N GLU A 421 8.32 -24.60 -1.85
CA GLU A 421 8.05 -24.09 -3.19
C GLU A 421 7.03 -22.95 -3.23
N HIS A 422 6.19 -22.82 -2.21
CA HIS A 422 5.03 -21.95 -2.22
C HIS A 422 5.07 -20.84 -1.17
N VAL A 423 5.93 -20.92 -0.17
CA VAL A 423 5.93 -19.96 0.93
C VAL A 423 7.07 -18.96 0.82
N TYR A 424 6.72 -17.69 0.91
CA TYR A 424 7.67 -16.58 0.96
C TYR A 424 7.28 -15.61 2.09
N GLY A 425 8.00 -15.69 3.21
CA GLY A 425 7.63 -14.94 4.40
C GLY A 425 6.24 -15.31 4.94
N ASP A 426 5.37 -14.35 5.02
CA ASP A 426 3.97 -14.50 5.48
C ASP A 426 2.98 -14.71 4.32
N ILE A 427 3.43 -14.68 3.06
CA ILE A 427 2.60 -14.92 1.87
C ILE A 427 2.81 -16.33 1.28
N VAL A 428 1.84 -16.75 0.50
CA VAL A 428 1.83 -18.01 -0.23
C VAL A 428 1.68 -17.74 -1.72
N TRP A 429 2.53 -18.35 -2.54
CA TRP A 429 2.38 -18.37 -3.99
C TRP A 429 1.38 -19.44 -4.40
N ASP A 430 0.21 -19.03 -4.86
CA ASP A 430 -0.84 -19.95 -5.32
C ASP A 430 -1.08 -19.81 -6.82
N GLU A 431 -1.27 -20.93 -7.49
CA GLU A 431 -1.43 -20.97 -8.93
C GLU A 431 -2.84 -20.58 -9.36
N VAL A 432 -2.94 -19.73 -10.37
CA VAL A 432 -4.21 -19.30 -10.96
C VAL A 432 -4.85 -20.43 -11.73
N GLU A 433 -6.06 -20.77 -11.37
CA GLU A 433 -6.88 -21.83 -11.97
C GLU A 433 -7.86 -21.31 -13.03
N ASP A 434 -8.41 -20.15 -12.79
CA ASP A 434 -9.44 -19.55 -13.64
C ASP A 434 -9.31 -18.02 -13.68
N VAL A 435 -9.43 -17.48 -14.90
CA VAL A 435 -9.48 -16.02 -15.12
C VAL A 435 -10.67 -15.74 -16.02
N LYS A 436 -11.62 -14.96 -15.57
CA LYS A 436 -12.82 -14.60 -16.33
C LYS A 436 -13.08 -13.10 -16.31
N VAL A 437 -13.48 -12.58 -17.47
CA VAL A 437 -14.07 -11.26 -17.57
C VAL A 437 -15.55 -11.40 -17.20
N GLU A 438 -15.96 -10.76 -16.12
CA GLU A 438 -17.36 -10.75 -15.67
C GLU A 438 -18.00 -9.40 -16.01
N PRO A 439 -19.20 -9.36 -16.61
CA PRO A 439 -19.94 -8.13 -16.73
C PRO A 439 -20.18 -7.53 -15.34
N PHE A 440 -19.84 -6.28 -15.20
CA PHE A 440 -20.02 -5.52 -13.96
C PHE A 440 -20.62 -4.17 -14.34
N ASN A 441 -21.31 -3.52 -13.48
CA ASN A 441 -21.78 -2.16 -13.69
C ASN A 441 -21.86 -1.50 -12.33
N GLY A 442 -20.71 -1.07 -11.85
CA GLY A 442 -20.57 -0.60 -10.48
C GLY A 442 -19.19 -0.07 -10.18
N PHE A 443 -18.95 0.24 -8.95
CA PHE A 443 -17.73 0.85 -8.47
C PHE A 443 -16.74 -0.19 -7.95
N VAL A 444 -15.47 0.05 -8.28
CA VAL A 444 -14.31 -0.62 -7.71
C VAL A 444 -13.56 0.38 -6.82
N TYR A 445 -12.89 -0.11 -5.81
CA TYR A 445 -12.26 0.68 -4.76
C TYR A 445 -10.79 0.38 -4.61
N ASP A 446 -10.00 1.42 -4.25
CA ASP A 446 -8.57 1.29 -4.02
C ASP A 446 -8.11 2.21 -2.88
N VAL A 447 -6.92 2.01 -2.35
CA VAL A 447 -6.33 2.87 -1.31
C VAL A 447 -4.88 3.19 -1.62
N THR A 448 -4.50 4.46 -1.52
CA THR A 448 -3.09 4.85 -1.50
C THR A 448 -2.58 4.82 -0.07
N LEU A 449 -1.41 4.26 0.14
CA LEU A 449 -0.81 4.02 1.44
C LEU A 449 0.32 5.02 1.73
N ASP A 450 0.62 5.26 3.01
CA ASP A 450 1.68 6.15 3.46
C ASP A 450 2.98 5.36 3.62
N GLY A 451 4.00 5.70 2.83
CA GLY A 451 5.29 5.01 2.84
C GLY A 451 5.42 3.88 1.81
N ASP A 452 6.57 3.25 1.73
CA ASP A 452 6.85 2.08 0.91
C ASP A 452 6.85 0.81 1.79
N PRO A 453 6.28 -0.30 1.38
CA PRO A 453 5.58 -0.55 0.12
C PRO A 453 4.15 0.04 0.06
N HIS A 454 3.74 0.49 -1.11
CA HIS A 454 2.39 1.04 -1.37
C HIS A 454 1.36 -0.06 -1.68
N ASP A 455 1.44 -1.15 -0.95
CA ASP A 455 0.64 -2.35 -1.14
C ASP A 455 -0.29 -2.59 0.02
N PHE A 456 -1.44 -3.11 -0.24
CA PHE A 456 -2.33 -3.59 0.82
C PHE A 456 -2.99 -4.90 0.43
N ILE A 457 -3.54 -5.56 1.41
CA ILE A 457 -4.21 -6.84 1.20
C ILE A 457 -5.71 -6.60 1.05
N ALA A 458 -6.18 -6.71 -0.20
CA ALA A 458 -7.59 -6.77 -0.53
C ALA A 458 -7.94 -8.17 -1.04
N ASP A 459 -8.91 -8.80 -0.45
CA ASP A 459 -9.30 -10.18 -0.73
C ASP A 459 -8.10 -11.14 -0.88
N GLY A 460 -7.01 -10.74 -0.25
CA GLY A 460 -5.73 -11.45 -0.29
C GLY A 460 -4.69 -10.90 -1.28
N PHE A 461 -4.89 -9.73 -1.95
CA PHE A 461 -4.02 -9.20 -3.03
C PHE A 461 -3.54 -7.75 -2.78
N VAL A 462 -2.60 -7.32 -3.59
CA VAL A 462 -1.79 -6.07 -3.36
C VAL A 462 -1.80 -5.06 -4.54
N VAL A 463 -1.86 -3.51 -4.47
CA VAL A 463 -2.13 -2.36 -5.42
C VAL A 463 -1.64 -0.89 -5.37
N SER A 464 -1.17 1.26 -6.67
CA SER A 464 -0.70 2.77 -6.64
C SER A 464 -1.05 4.07 -7.53
N ASN A 465 -0.04 6.89 -8.41
CA ASN A 465 -0.25 8.37 -9.04
C ASN A 465 0.75 9.56 -9.55
N CYS A 466 1.16 11.76 -10.70
CA CYS A 466 1.71 13.22 -10.70
C CYS A 466 1.76 14.32 -11.83
N GLY A 467 2.94 15.91 -12.28
CA GLY A 467 3.10 17.11 -13.20
C GLY A 467 4.43 17.65 -13.78
N VAL A 468 4.57 18.60 -15.01
CA VAL A 468 5.87 18.90 -15.72
C VAL A 468 6.03 20.31 -16.30
N ARG A 469 7.30 20.94 -16.28
CA ARG A 469 7.78 22.15 -16.94
C ARG A 469 9.00 21.91 -17.83
N VAL A 470 9.16 22.61 -18.94
CA VAL A 470 10.34 22.57 -19.84
C VAL A 470 10.91 23.95 -20.07
N LEU A 471 12.26 24.06 -20.00
CA LEU A 471 13.04 25.21 -20.41
C LEU A 471 13.93 24.89 -21.63
N ARG A 472 14.10 25.84 -22.52
CA ARG A 472 15.13 25.80 -23.56
C ARG A 472 16.39 26.54 -23.14
N THR A 473 17.50 26.30 -23.80
CA THR A 473 18.76 27.08 -23.74
C THR A 473 19.29 27.26 -25.14
N ASP A 474 20.23 28.21 -25.33
CA ASP A 474 20.93 28.33 -26.59
C ASP A 474 22.23 27.49 -26.66
N LEU A 475 22.51 26.74 -25.59
CA LEU A 475 23.65 25.85 -25.47
C LEU A 475 23.46 24.56 -26.30
N THR A 476 24.59 24.08 -26.81
CA THR A 476 24.70 22.77 -27.45
C THR A 476 25.16 21.70 -26.48
N GLU A 477 24.96 20.45 -26.85
CA GLU A 477 25.44 19.30 -26.08
C GLU A 477 26.95 19.38 -25.85
N ASP A 478 27.71 19.71 -26.87
CA ASP A 478 29.18 19.79 -26.80
C ASP A 478 29.68 20.86 -25.83
N GLU A 479 28.93 21.95 -25.66
CA GLU A 479 29.22 22.98 -24.67
C GLU A 479 28.93 22.54 -23.23
N VAL A 480 27.91 21.71 -23.03
CA VAL A 480 27.46 21.28 -21.72
C VAL A 480 28.15 19.99 -21.24
N ARG A 481 28.47 19.09 -22.12
CA ARG A 481 29.08 17.78 -21.80
C ARG A 481 30.31 17.85 -20.90
N PRO A 482 31.31 18.73 -21.18
CA PRO A 482 32.50 18.81 -20.34
C PRO A 482 32.23 19.21 -18.89
N ARG A 483 31.15 19.95 -18.64
CA ARG A 483 30.78 20.46 -17.32
C ARG A 483 29.49 19.81 -16.74
N LEU A 484 28.99 18.79 -17.41
CA LEU A 484 27.71 18.17 -17.09
C LEU A 484 27.66 17.64 -15.65
N ARG A 485 28.72 16.99 -15.19
CA ARG A 485 28.80 16.45 -13.81
C ARG A 485 28.76 17.57 -12.76
N GLU A 486 29.45 18.65 -13.00
CA GLU A 486 29.42 19.84 -12.16
C GLU A 486 28.01 20.46 -12.13
N LEU A 487 27.36 20.54 -13.27
CA LEU A 487 26.04 21.11 -13.42
C LEU A 487 24.98 20.26 -12.68
N VAL A 488 24.99 18.95 -12.86
CA VAL A 488 24.08 18.02 -12.15
C VAL A 488 24.28 18.12 -10.64
N ASN A 489 25.50 18.19 -10.15
CA ASN A 489 25.78 18.33 -8.72
C ASN A 489 25.33 19.70 -8.19
N THR A 490 25.52 20.78 -8.93
CA THR A 490 25.09 22.13 -8.54
C THR A 490 23.55 22.24 -8.51
N ILE A 491 22.85 21.63 -9.45
CA ILE A 491 21.39 21.57 -9.44
C ILE A 491 20.91 20.78 -8.21
N PHE A 492 21.51 19.64 -7.91
CA PHE A 492 21.18 18.84 -6.73
C PHE A 492 21.39 19.59 -5.41
N GLU A 493 22.44 20.44 -5.35
CA GLU A 493 22.73 21.29 -4.18
C GLU A 493 21.71 22.43 -4.02
N LEU A 494 21.29 23.06 -5.12
CA LEU A 494 20.42 24.23 -5.09
C LEU A 494 18.94 23.89 -5.04
N ALA A 495 18.54 22.76 -5.60
CA ALA A 495 17.17 22.26 -5.65
C ALA A 495 17.06 20.97 -4.82
N PRO A 496 16.76 21.04 -3.51
CA PRO A 496 16.69 19.87 -2.65
C PRO A 496 15.67 18.84 -3.12
N ALA A 497 16.05 17.59 -2.99
CA ALA A 497 15.28 16.44 -3.47
C ALA A 497 15.09 15.41 -2.35
N GLY A 498 13.91 14.79 -2.27
CA GLY A 498 13.58 13.77 -1.26
C GLY A 498 12.18 13.93 -0.66
N VAL A 499 11.72 12.91 0.06
CA VAL A 499 10.44 12.94 0.79
C VAL A 499 10.56 13.85 2.01
N GLY A 500 9.72 14.89 2.08
CA GLY A 500 9.69 15.82 3.23
C GLY A 500 10.94 16.69 3.37
N GLU A 501 11.79 16.75 2.35
CA GLU A 501 12.93 17.66 2.31
C GLU A 501 12.45 19.10 2.38
N THR A 502 13.13 19.87 3.22
CA THR A 502 12.88 21.31 3.38
C THR A 502 13.60 22.10 2.31
N GLY A 503 12.88 23.04 1.70
CA GLY A 503 13.43 23.97 0.72
C GLY A 503 14.43 24.96 1.33
N LYS A 504 15.13 25.69 0.49
CA LYS A 504 15.97 26.82 0.92
C LYS A 504 15.14 28.01 1.44
N LEU A 505 13.85 27.99 1.17
CA LEU A 505 12.89 28.98 1.62
C LEU A 505 12.03 28.41 2.73
N HIS A 506 12.02 29.11 3.86
CA HIS A 506 11.14 28.84 4.99
C HIS A 506 10.15 29.98 5.07
N LEU A 507 8.94 29.76 4.57
CA LEU A 507 7.95 30.83 4.53
C LEU A 507 7.10 30.86 5.83
N PRO A 508 6.95 32.03 6.45
CA PRO A 508 5.88 32.19 7.44
C PRO A 508 4.52 32.00 6.77
N ILE A 509 3.51 31.58 7.51
CA ILE A 509 2.17 31.30 6.97
C ILE A 509 1.57 32.51 6.23
N SER A 510 1.87 33.74 6.65
CA SER A 510 1.46 34.98 5.96
C SER A 510 2.02 35.07 4.54
N GLU A 511 3.29 34.77 4.35
CA GLU A 511 3.90 34.74 3.01
C GLU A 511 3.44 33.54 2.18
N LEU A 512 3.26 32.40 2.83
CA LEU A 512 2.67 31.26 2.15
C LEU A 512 1.25 31.56 1.65
N ASN A 513 0.44 32.28 2.42
CA ASN A 513 -0.89 32.72 1.96
C ASN A 513 -0.78 33.57 0.70
N ARG A 514 0.20 34.48 0.61
CA ARG A 514 0.46 35.23 -0.61
C ARG A 514 0.86 34.36 -1.81
N VAL A 515 1.65 33.34 -1.59
CA VAL A 515 1.97 32.34 -2.63
C VAL A 515 0.70 31.66 -3.13
N LEU A 516 -0.18 31.31 -2.23
CA LEU A 516 -1.44 30.64 -2.54
C LEU A 516 -2.40 31.54 -3.34
N ASP A 517 -2.43 32.83 -3.01
CA ASP A 517 -3.35 33.79 -3.65
C ASP A 517 -2.78 34.35 -4.95
N GLU A 518 -1.46 34.57 -5.04
CA GLU A 518 -0.82 35.31 -6.13
C GLU A 518 -0.05 34.42 -7.11
N GLY A 519 0.22 33.16 -6.75
CA GLY A 519 0.95 32.22 -7.60
C GLY A 519 2.34 32.72 -8.00
N VAL A 520 2.72 32.58 -9.26
CA VAL A 520 4.04 32.96 -9.81
C VAL A 520 4.32 34.46 -9.66
N ASP A 521 3.30 35.32 -9.62
CA ASP A 521 3.47 36.76 -9.43
C ASP A 521 4.17 37.08 -8.10
N TRP A 522 3.90 36.29 -7.05
CA TRP A 522 4.62 36.38 -5.79
C TRP A 522 6.13 36.08 -5.98
N ALA A 523 6.47 35.02 -6.71
CA ALA A 523 7.85 34.63 -6.93
C ALA A 523 8.63 35.70 -7.70
N ILE A 524 8.03 36.23 -8.78
CA ILE A 524 8.64 37.27 -9.60
C ILE A 524 8.90 38.55 -8.79
N ARG A 525 7.94 39.01 -7.99
CA ARG A 525 8.13 40.18 -7.11
C ARG A 525 9.20 40.00 -6.05
N ASN A 526 9.46 38.79 -5.65
CA ASN A 526 10.52 38.45 -4.69
C ASN A 526 11.87 38.13 -5.38
N GLY A 527 12.02 38.41 -6.66
CA GLY A 527 13.25 38.24 -7.41
C GLY A 527 13.53 36.85 -7.93
N TYR A 528 12.54 35.95 -7.91
CA TYR A 528 12.67 34.59 -8.43
C TYR A 528 12.08 34.48 -9.84
N GLY A 529 12.91 34.28 -10.82
CA GLY A 529 12.54 34.25 -12.24
C GLY A 529 12.43 35.62 -12.87
N TRP A 530 11.82 35.68 -14.08
CA TRP A 530 11.67 36.92 -14.88
C TRP A 530 10.20 37.23 -15.15
N ALA A 531 9.90 38.50 -15.39
CA ALA A 531 8.49 38.94 -15.58
C ALA A 531 7.83 38.35 -16.83
N ASP A 532 8.59 38.09 -17.87
CA ASP A 532 8.12 37.47 -19.11
C ASP A 532 7.95 35.96 -19.06
N ASP A 533 8.50 35.27 -18.03
CA ASP A 533 8.32 33.84 -17.88
C ASP A 533 6.84 33.43 -17.82
N LYS A 534 6.01 34.23 -17.17
CA LYS A 534 4.57 33.92 -17.00
C LYS A 534 3.79 33.85 -18.31
N GLU A 535 4.25 34.49 -19.38
CA GLU A 535 3.60 34.46 -20.69
C GLU A 535 3.63 33.04 -21.33
N TYR A 536 4.48 32.18 -20.84
CA TYR A 536 4.68 30.79 -21.30
C TYR A 536 4.10 29.76 -20.35
N LEU A 537 3.40 30.21 -19.30
CA LEU A 537 2.83 29.29 -18.32
C LEU A 537 1.33 29.12 -18.56
N GLU A 538 0.85 27.92 -18.32
CA GLU A 538 -0.58 27.65 -18.26
C GLU A 538 -1.24 28.55 -17.21
N GLN A 539 -2.33 29.20 -17.53
CA GLN A 539 -3.01 30.21 -16.71
C GLN A 539 -2.08 31.37 -16.28
N ASN A 540 -1.04 31.70 -17.06
CA ASN A 540 0.00 32.67 -16.69
C ASN A 540 0.66 32.40 -15.32
N GLY A 541 0.57 31.15 -14.83
CA GLY A 541 1.13 30.70 -13.55
C GLY A 541 0.39 31.19 -12.31
N SER A 542 -0.79 31.75 -12.48
CA SER A 542 -1.64 32.23 -11.39
C SER A 542 -3.12 32.08 -11.74
N TRP A 543 -3.91 31.67 -10.80
CA TRP A 543 -5.36 31.71 -10.87
C TRP A 543 -5.90 32.78 -9.94
N ASP A 544 -6.53 33.78 -10.50
CA ASP A 544 -7.04 34.97 -9.84
C ASP A 544 -8.20 34.74 -8.86
N PHE A 545 -8.90 33.63 -9.00
CA PHE A 545 -9.94 33.21 -8.06
C PHE A 545 -9.42 32.30 -6.93
N ALA A 546 -8.12 32.13 -6.78
CA ALA A 546 -7.53 31.39 -5.66
C ALA A 546 -7.78 32.12 -4.33
N ASP A 547 -8.08 31.39 -3.29
CA ASP A 547 -8.32 31.94 -1.96
C ASP A 547 -7.64 31.07 -0.87
N SER A 548 -6.56 31.60 -0.33
CA SER A 548 -5.78 30.92 0.71
C SER A 548 -6.58 30.66 2.00
N SER A 549 -7.64 31.43 2.25
CA SER A 549 -8.51 31.23 3.42
C SER A 549 -9.28 29.90 3.36
N LYS A 550 -9.39 29.31 2.17
CA LYS A 550 -10.05 28.01 1.91
C LYS A 550 -9.09 26.82 2.06
N VAL A 551 -7.80 27.07 2.25
CA VAL A 551 -6.77 26.09 2.50
C VAL A 551 -6.60 25.89 4.00
N SER A 552 -6.71 24.64 4.47
CA SER A 552 -6.64 24.33 5.90
C SER A 552 -5.26 24.67 6.49
N GLN A 553 -5.24 25.02 7.78
CA GLN A 553 -3.98 25.29 8.50
C GLN A 553 -3.00 24.11 8.40
N ARG A 554 -3.51 22.88 8.43
CA ARG A 554 -2.72 21.66 8.30
C ARG A 554 -2.06 21.55 6.92
N ALA A 555 -2.75 21.93 5.86
CA ALA A 555 -2.17 21.95 4.51
C ALA A 555 -1.06 23.01 4.42
N LYS A 556 -1.24 24.17 5.01
CA LYS A 556 -0.24 25.25 5.06
C LYS A 556 1.01 24.83 5.84
N GLU A 557 0.86 24.19 7.00
CA GLU A 557 1.99 23.68 7.79
C GLU A 557 2.82 22.64 7.02
N ARG A 558 2.20 21.86 6.18
CA ARG A 558 2.91 20.91 5.29
C ARG A 558 3.63 21.61 4.15
N GLY A 559 3.08 22.70 3.64
CA GLY A 559 3.62 23.36 2.44
C GLY A 559 4.69 24.42 2.72
N LYS A 560 4.71 25.04 3.90
CA LYS A 560 5.57 26.19 4.19
C LYS A 560 7.07 25.94 4.06
N ASP A 561 7.49 24.73 4.31
CA ASP A 561 8.91 24.32 4.30
C ASP A 561 9.26 23.46 3.07
N GLU A 562 8.28 22.98 2.28
CA GLU A 562 8.48 22.14 1.10
C GLU A 562 8.56 22.95 -0.22
N ILE A 563 8.34 24.24 -0.20
CA ILE A 563 8.36 25.08 -1.41
C ILE A 563 9.78 25.23 -1.98
N GLY A 564 9.92 25.16 -3.31
CA GLY A 564 11.21 25.19 -4.00
C GLY A 564 11.95 23.84 -3.93
N THR A 565 11.25 22.73 -3.69
CA THR A 565 11.84 21.37 -3.65
C THR A 565 11.30 20.48 -4.76
N ILE A 566 12.13 19.52 -5.20
CA ILE A 566 11.77 18.59 -6.26
C ILE A 566 10.69 17.61 -5.78
N GLY A 567 10.89 17.02 -4.63
CA GLY A 567 10.07 15.94 -4.12
C GLY A 567 10.69 14.56 -4.35
N SER A 568 9.89 13.52 -4.36
CA SER A 568 10.36 12.14 -4.55
C SER A 568 9.50 11.38 -5.59
N GLY A 569 9.86 10.16 -5.85
CA GLY A 569 9.20 9.30 -6.81
C GLY A 569 9.45 9.74 -8.24
N ASN A 570 8.42 9.91 -9.07
CA ASN A 570 8.55 10.32 -10.45
C ASN A 570 8.95 11.80 -10.66
N HIS A 571 9.15 12.58 -9.61
CA HIS A 571 9.67 13.94 -9.70
C HIS A 571 11.14 13.98 -10.07
N PHE A 572 11.53 14.92 -10.92
CA PHE A 572 12.91 15.08 -11.39
C PHE A 572 13.21 16.48 -11.95
N ILE A 573 14.50 16.77 -12.08
CA ILE A 573 15.04 17.78 -13.01
C ILE A 573 15.97 17.04 -13.98
N GLU A 574 15.67 17.10 -15.26
CA GLU A 574 16.49 16.48 -16.30
C GLU A 574 17.10 17.53 -17.24
N ILE A 575 18.40 17.42 -17.47
CA ILE A 575 19.09 18.09 -18.55
C ILE A 575 18.98 17.18 -19.76
N GLN A 576 18.35 17.66 -20.80
CA GLN A 576 18.02 16.93 -22.01
C GLN A 576 18.62 17.57 -23.24
N VAL A 577 18.73 16.84 -24.33
CA VAL A 577 19.20 17.32 -25.63
C VAL A 577 18.14 17.01 -26.68
N VAL A 578 17.86 17.95 -27.55
CA VAL A 578 16.97 17.74 -28.69
C VAL A 578 17.58 16.69 -29.61
N ASP A 579 16.92 15.57 -29.71
CA ASP A 579 17.37 14.37 -30.42
C ASP A 579 16.80 14.28 -31.83
N LYS A 580 15.56 14.76 -31.99
CA LYS A 580 14.88 14.79 -33.28
C LYS A 580 13.82 15.88 -33.37
N ILE A 581 13.78 16.61 -34.48
CA ILE A 581 12.74 17.58 -34.78
C ILE A 581 11.81 16.99 -35.84
N PHE A 582 10.51 16.86 -35.52
CA PHE A 582 9.48 16.32 -36.40
C PHE A 582 8.73 17.42 -37.15
N ASN A 583 8.53 18.58 -36.52
CA ASN A 583 7.91 19.76 -37.11
C ASN A 583 8.76 20.99 -36.85
N PRO A 584 9.59 21.38 -37.84
CA PRO A 584 10.55 22.48 -37.69
C PRO A 584 9.90 23.87 -37.50
N GLU A 585 8.75 24.12 -38.10
CA GLU A 585 8.05 25.40 -37.98
C GLU A 585 7.50 25.59 -36.56
N VAL A 586 6.84 24.58 -36.02
CA VAL A 586 6.33 24.63 -34.63
C VAL A 586 7.46 24.58 -33.62
N ALA A 587 8.52 23.81 -33.87
CA ALA A 587 9.70 23.77 -33.01
C ALA A 587 10.37 25.16 -32.91
N LYS A 588 10.53 25.85 -34.03
CA LYS A 588 11.07 27.23 -34.07
C LYS A 588 10.19 28.20 -33.28
N ALA A 589 8.88 28.07 -33.38
CA ALA A 589 7.95 28.87 -32.61
C ALA A 589 8.01 28.59 -31.10
N PHE A 590 8.41 27.40 -30.70
CA PHE A 590 8.74 27.05 -29.31
C PHE A 590 10.17 27.47 -28.90
N GLY A 591 10.95 28.11 -29.82
CA GLY A 591 12.32 28.50 -29.63
C GLY A 591 13.32 27.36 -29.65
N ILE A 592 12.94 26.25 -30.29
CA ILE A 592 13.77 25.07 -30.48
C ILE A 592 14.25 25.07 -31.95
N GLU A 593 15.49 25.41 -32.17
CA GLU A 593 16.01 25.73 -33.51
C GLU A 593 16.82 24.60 -34.16
N ARG A 594 17.40 23.70 -33.36
CA ARG A 594 18.30 22.67 -33.89
C ARG A 594 18.34 21.40 -33.02
N GLU A 595 18.66 20.32 -33.66
CA GLU A 595 19.08 19.10 -32.96
C GLU A 595 20.42 19.37 -32.23
N GLY A 596 20.63 18.72 -31.08
CA GLY A 596 21.76 19.02 -30.21
C GLY A 596 21.56 20.20 -29.24
N GLN A 597 20.48 20.97 -29.34
CA GLN A 597 20.13 22.03 -28.40
C GLN A 597 19.82 21.46 -27.01
N VAL A 598 20.35 22.09 -25.94
CA VAL A 598 20.16 21.64 -24.56
C VAL A 598 18.87 22.22 -23.98
N MET A 599 18.11 21.35 -23.38
CA MET A 599 16.82 21.62 -22.74
C MET A 599 16.85 21.20 -21.28
N VAL A 600 15.98 21.75 -20.44
CA VAL A 600 15.83 21.31 -19.05
C VAL A 600 14.36 21.05 -18.77
N MET A 601 14.05 19.85 -18.28
CA MET A 601 12.72 19.45 -17.90
C MET A 601 12.61 19.31 -16.39
N ILE A 602 11.56 19.92 -15.82
CA ILE A 602 11.28 19.93 -14.37
C ILE A 602 9.93 19.26 -14.13
N HIS A 603 9.91 18.16 -13.43
CA HIS A 603 8.70 17.45 -13.03
C HIS A 603 8.53 17.54 -11.52
N SER A 604 7.58 18.32 -11.05
CA SER A 604 7.23 18.52 -9.64
C SER A 604 5.81 19.08 -9.50
N GLY A 605 5.26 19.13 -8.29
CA GLY A 605 3.88 19.53 -8.06
C GLY A 605 3.66 20.34 -6.78
N SER A 606 2.42 20.31 -6.26
CA SER A 606 1.98 21.04 -5.07
C SER A 606 2.45 20.42 -3.75
N ARG A 607 3.31 19.45 -3.79
CA ARG A 607 3.92 18.80 -2.63
C ARG A 607 2.83 18.36 -1.61
N GLY A 608 3.19 18.30 -0.32
CA GLY A 608 2.27 17.94 0.75
C GLY A 608 1.07 18.86 0.92
N LEU A 609 1.15 20.12 0.45
CA LEU A 609 0.05 21.09 0.56
C LEU A 609 -1.16 20.69 -0.30
N GLY A 610 -1.00 20.53 -1.59
CA GLY A 610 -2.14 20.21 -2.48
C GLY A 610 -2.72 18.84 -2.20
N HIS A 611 -1.91 17.90 -1.78
CA HIS A 611 -2.37 16.61 -1.31
C HIS A 611 -3.32 16.74 -0.11
N GLN A 612 -2.98 17.61 0.84
CA GLN A 612 -3.82 17.86 2.03
C GLN A 612 -5.10 18.59 1.66
N VAL A 613 -5.06 19.56 0.74
CA VAL A 613 -6.25 20.26 0.22
C VAL A 613 -7.24 19.27 -0.39
N ALA A 614 -6.78 18.38 -1.26
CA ALA A 614 -7.64 17.34 -1.85
C ALA A 614 -8.28 16.47 -0.76
N THR A 615 -7.52 16.03 0.22
CA THR A 615 -8.00 15.22 1.34
C THR A 615 -9.08 15.93 2.16
N ASP A 616 -8.93 17.22 2.42
CA ASP A 616 -9.85 18.00 3.24
C ASP A 616 -11.19 18.19 2.54
N TYR A 617 -11.19 18.53 1.24
CA TYR A 617 -12.42 18.76 0.49
C TYR A 617 -13.15 17.50 0.04
N ILE A 618 -12.45 16.40 -0.17
CA ILE A 618 -13.07 15.08 -0.31
C ILE A 618 -13.91 14.79 0.94
N ARG A 619 -13.40 15.03 2.14
CA ARG A 619 -14.15 14.83 3.38
C ARG A 619 -15.38 15.75 3.50
N VAL A 620 -15.25 17.00 3.08
CA VAL A 620 -16.36 17.95 3.06
C VAL A 620 -17.45 17.46 2.12
N ALA A 621 -17.10 17.09 0.91
CA ALA A 621 -18.03 16.58 -0.09
C ALA A 621 -18.76 15.34 0.42
N GLU A 622 -18.05 14.36 0.94
CA GLU A 622 -18.62 13.12 1.49
C GLU A 622 -19.62 13.34 2.63
N SER A 623 -19.29 14.28 3.51
CA SER A 623 -20.15 14.56 4.66
C SER A 623 -21.50 15.15 4.23
N LYS A 624 -21.57 15.77 3.06
CA LYS A 624 -22.69 16.57 2.59
C LYS A 624 -23.42 16.04 1.35
N MET A 625 -22.79 15.22 0.52
CA MET A 625 -23.37 14.65 -0.69
C MET A 625 -24.78 14.08 -0.51
N ARG A 626 -24.99 13.39 0.59
CA ARG A 626 -26.30 12.77 0.90
C ARG A 626 -27.42 13.79 1.06
N GLN A 627 -27.09 15.00 1.48
CA GLN A 627 -28.05 16.09 1.66
C GLN A 627 -28.63 16.57 0.31
N TRP A 628 -27.90 16.36 -0.78
CA TRP A 628 -28.31 16.72 -2.13
C TRP A 628 -28.73 15.53 -3.00
N GLY A 629 -29.00 14.37 -2.36
CA GLY A 629 -29.42 13.17 -3.10
C GLY A 629 -28.32 12.56 -3.97
N LEU A 630 -27.06 12.97 -3.77
CA LEU A 630 -25.91 12.41 -4.47
C LEU A 630 -25.44 11.14 -3.75
N TYR A 631 -25.75 10.03 -4.34
CA TYR A 631 -25.27 8.72 -3.90
C TYR A 631 -24.23 8.24 -4.91
N LEU A 632 -23.03 8.73 -4.77
CA LEU A 632 -21.91 8.28 -5.60
C LEU A 632 -21.28 7.06 -4.94
N PRO A 633 -21.12 5.99 -5.66
CA PRO A 633 -20.64 4.73 -5.16
C PRO A 633 -19.13 4.75 -4.89
N ASP A 634 -18.43 5.74 -5.40
CA ASP A 634 -17.00 5.92 -5.24
C ASP A 634 -16.65 7.22 -4.51
N ARG A 635 -15.78 7.18 -3.55
CA ARG A 635 -15.37 8.29 -2.71
C ARG A 635 -14.47 9.30 -3.41
N GLU A 636 -13.69 8.87 -4.40
CA GLU A 636 -12.92 9.78 -5.26
C GLU A 636 -13.79 10.54 -6.26
N LEU A 637 -15.00 10.08 -6.47
CA LEU A 637 -16.05 10.83 -7.14
C LEU A 637 -16.87 11.69 -6.17
N ALA A 638 -16.34 11.92 -4.95
CA ALA A 638 -16.94 12.87 -4.03
C ALA A 638 -17.27 14.15 -4.79
N ALA A 639 -18.55 14.41 -4.94
CA ALA A 639 -19.05 15.49 -5.77
C ALA A 639 -19.88 16.46 -4.95
N LEU A 640 -19.82 17.69 -5.36
CA LEU A 640 -20.61 18.77 -4.84
C LEU A 640 -21.35 19.43 -6.01
N PRO A 641 -22.63 19.72 -5.90
CA PRO A 641 -23.29 20.58 -6.88
C PRO A 641 -22.56 21.92 -6.96
N LEU A 642 -22.29 22.42 -8.15
CA LEU A 642 -21.60 23.71 -8.34
C LEU A 642 -22.26 24.90 -7.66
N THR A 643 -23.53 24.78 -7.34
CA THR A 643 -24.34 25.81 -6.69
C THR A 643 -24.17 25.92 -5.20
N VAL A 644 -23.49 24.95 -4.56
CA VAL A 644 -23.29 24.95 -3.11
C VAL A 644 -21.99 25.65 -2.72
N ARG A 645 -21.99 26.28 -1.56
CA ARG A 645 -20.84 27.04 -1.04
C ARG A 645 -19.58 26.17 -0.93
N GLU A 646 -19.71 24.95 -0.50
CA GLU A 646 -18.58 24.02 -0.33
C GLU A 646 -17.90 23.66 -1.66
N ALA A 647 -18.65 23.62 -2.75
CA ALA A 647 -18.07 23.43 -4.08
C ALA A 647 -17.25 24.66 -4.49
N GLN A 648 -17.76 25.88 -4.24
CA GLN A 648 -17.02 27.10 -4.49
C GLN A 648 -15.76 27.18 -3.61
N ASP A 649 -15.86 26.87 -2.32
CA ASP A 649 -14.71 26.82 -1.41
C ASP A 649 -13.67 25.82 -1.87
N TYR A 650 -14.08 24.67 -2.41
CA TYR A 650 -13.16 23.67 -3.01
C TYR A 650 -12.44 24.22 -4.24
N LEU A 651 -13.15 24.87 -5.15
CA LEU A 651 -12.57 25.42 -6.38
C LEU A 651 -11.52 26.49 -6.04
N HIS A 652 -11.80 27.35 -5.07
CA HIS A 652 -10.87 28.35 -4.57
C HIS A 652 -9.62 27.73 -3.92
N ALA A 653 -9.78 26.68 -3.13
CA ALA A 653 -8.67 25.96 -2.49
C ALA A 653 -7.84 25.17 -3.51
N MET A 654 -8.48 24.58 -4.54
CA MET A 654 -7.80 23.89 -5.63
C MET A 654 -6.97 24.88 -6.44
N ALA A 655 -7.51 26.06 -6.74
CA ALA A 655 -6.79 27.12 -7.42
C ALA A 655 -5.57 27.58 -6.60
N ALA A 656 -5.71 27.75 -5.29
CA ALA A 656 -4.61 28.06 -4.39
C ALA A 656 -3.52 27.00 -4.39
N ALA A 657 -3.89 25.72 -4.40
CA ALA A 657 -2.92 24.61 -4.50
C ALA A 657 -2.25 24.55 -5.89
N ALA A 658 -2.94 24.96 -6.96
CA ALA A 658 -2.36 25.09 -8.29
C ALA A 658 -1.36 26.26 -8.33
N ASN A 659 -1.69 27.41 -7.75
CA ASN A 659 -0.78 28.54 -7.58
C ASN A 659 0.50 28.15 -6.87
N TYR A 660 0.39 27.39 -5.80
CA TYR A 660 1.55 26.82 -5.10
C TYR A 660 2.38 25.90 -6.01
N ALA A 661 1.75 25.05 -6.79
CA ALA A 661 2.47 24.12 -7.67
C ALA A 661 3.22 24.85 -8.79
N TRP A 662 2.61 25.87 -9.42
CA TRP A 662 3.29 26.72 -10.41
C TRP A 662 4.44 27.48 -9.77
N THR A 663 4.27 28.06 -8.60
CA THR A 663 5.30 28.76 -7.83
C THR A 663 6.45 27.81 -7.46
N ASN A 664 6.15 26.59 -7.02
CA ASN A 664 7.17 25.60 -6.70
C ASN A 664 8.04 25.27 -7.91
N ARG A 665 7.45 25.01 -9.09
CA ARG A 665 8.22 24.78 -10.32
C ARG A 665 8.92 26.03 -10.79
N HIS A 666 8.42 27.23 -10.50
CA HIS A 666 9.06 28.49 -10.82
C HIS A 666 10.32 28.72 -9.99
N LEU A 667 10.28 28.43 -8.72
CA LEU A 667 11.46 28.46 -7.83
C LEU A 667 12.51 27.42 -8.23
N LEU A 668 12.07 26.20 -8.57
CA LEU A 668 12.98 25.17 -9.10
C LEU A 668 13.67 25.64 -10.39
N MET A 669 12.94 26.30 -11.27
CA MET A 669 13.49 26.91 -12.48
C MET A 669 14.52 27.99 -12.14
N HIS A 670 14.24 28.86 -11.16
CA HIS A 670 15.21 29.84 -10.69
C HIS A 670 16.50 29.20 -10.20
N TRP A 671 16.41 28.12 -9.40
CA TRP A 671 17.58 27.36 -8.96
C TRP A 671 18.33 26.70 -10.11
N VAL A 672 17.66 26.22 -11.13
CA VAL A 672 18.26 25.71 -12.36
C VAL A 672 19.05 26.82 -13.07
N ARG A 673 18.45 28.00 -13.30
CA ARG A 673 19.11 29.13 -13.89
C ARG A 673 20.34 29.55 -13.09
N GLU A 674 20.23 29.61 -11.79
CA GLU A 674 21.38 29.92 -10.90
C GLU A 674 22.49 28.85 -10.99
N SER A 675 22.14 27.60 -11.15
CA SER A 675 23.08 26.50 -11.34
C SER A 675 23.86 26.67 -12.64
N PHE A 676 23.19 27.02 -13.74
CA PHE A 676 23.81 27.30 -15.02
C PHE A 676 24.72 28.54 -14.93
N ARG A 677 24.28 29.59 -14.25
CA ARG A 677 25.10 30.79 -14.00
C ARG A 677 26.41 30.46 -13.29
N ARG A 678 26.35 29.65 -12.22
CA ARG A 678 27.54 29.24 -11.45
C ARG A 678 28.49 28.38 -12.26
N VAL A 679 27.96 27.44 -13.01
CA VAL A 679 28.78 26.49 -13.79
C VAL A 679 29.37 27.14 -15.01
N PHE A 680 28.61 27.91 -15.78
CA PHE A 680 29.11 28.50 -17.05
C PHE A 680 29.68 29.92 -16.94
N GLY A 681 29.51 30.56 -15.75
CA GLY A 681 30.03 31.92 -15.54
C GLY A 681 29.36 33.01 -16.41
N ARG A 682 28.16 32.71 -16.93
CA ARG A 682 27.37 33.59 -17.81
C ARG A 682 25.96 33.74 -17.27
N ASP A 683 25.35 34.89 -17.45
CA ASP A 683 23.99 35.14 -17.05
C ASP A 683 23.01 34.20 -17.79
N PRO A 684 21.99 33.66 -17.14
CA PRO A 684 21.00 32.77 -17.75
C PRO A 684 20.29 33.37 -18.95
N ASP A 685 20.11 34.68 -19.00
CA ASP A 685 19.58 35.41 -20.15
C ASP A 685 20.50 35.27 -21.39
N LYS A 686 21.81 35.45 -21.21
CA LYS A 686 22.82 35.25 -22.26
C LYS A 686 23.05 33.78 -22.66
N LEU A 687 22.50 32.84 -21.89
CA LEU A 687 22.45 31.41 -22.19
C LEU A 687 21.12 31.02 -22.87
N GLY A 688 20.27 32.00 -23.19
CA GLY A 688 18.98 31.75 -23.80
C GLY A 688 17.99 30.94 -22.99
N MET A 689 18.12 30.94 -21.64
CA MET A 689 17.33 30.10 -20.72
C MET A 689 15.89 30.62 -20.57
N ARG A 690 15.03 30.29 -21.50
CA ARG A 690 13.63 30.67 -21.55
C ARG A 690 12.70 29.49 -21.27
N VAL A 691 11.51 29.78 -20.73
CA VAL A 691 10.45 28.78 -20.56
C VAL A 691 9.90 28.42 -21.95
N VAL A 692 9.74 27.14 -22.22
CA VAL A 692 8.95 26.66 -23.36
C VAL A 692 7.51 26.53 -22.93
N TYR A 693 7.24 25.77 -21.90
CA TYR A 693 5.88 25.65 -21.38
C TYR A 693 5.82 25.03 -19.97
N ASP A 694 4.75 25.32 -19.27
CA ASP A 694 4.40 24.66 -18.01
C ASP A 694 2.98 24.13 -18.06
N VAL A 695 2.77 22.87 -17.76
CA VAL A 695 1.48 22.22 -17.81
C VAL A 695 1.16 21.46 -16.54
N ALA A 696 -0.08 21.61 -16.06
CA ALA A 696 -0.61 20.84 -14.95
C ALA A 696 -1.35 19.61 -15.49
N HIS A 697 -1.17 18.45 -14.86
CA HIS A 697 -1.79 17.20 -15.29
C HIS A 697 -2.64 16.50 -14.22
N ASN A 698 -2.91 17.20 -13.12
CA ASN A 698 -3.83 16.77 -12.06
C ASN A 698 -4.66 17.97 -11.58
N ILE A 699 -5.60 18.40 -12.40
CA ILE A 699 -6.34 19.64 -12.19
C ILE A 699 -7.70 19.60 -12.89
N ALA A 700 -8.68 20.34 -12.38
CA ALA A 700 -9.93 20.58 -13.06
C ALA A 700 -9.97 22.01 -13.62
N LYS A 701 -10.50 22.20 -14.82
CA LYS A 701 -10.61 23.49 -15.50
C LYS A 701 -12.00 23.71 -16.08
N PHE A 702 -12.47 24.95 -16.00
CA PHE A 702 -13.74 25.35 -16.56
C PHE A 702 -13.56 25.74 -18.02
N GLU A 703 -14.09 24.98 -18.94
CA GLU A 703 -13.83 25.05 -20.37
C GLU A 703 -15.10 24.85 -21.20
N GLU A 704 -15.18 25.46 -22.37
CA GLU A 704 -16.28 25.24 -23.30
C GLU A 704 -15.99 24.09 -24.25
N HIS A 705 -16.90 23.14 -24.31
CA HIS A 705 -16.81 21.95 -25.16
C HIS A 705 -18.13 21.58 -25.79
N VAL A 706 -18.07 20.85 -26.89
CA VAL A 706 -19.20 20.11 -27.45
C VAL A 706 -19.46 18.92 -26.50
N ILE A 707 -20.70 18.77 -26.08
CA ILE A 707 -21.08 17.82 -25.02
C ILE A 707 -21.87 16.60 -25.50
N ASP A 708 -22.36 16.64 -26.74
CA ASP A 708 -23.13 15.55 -27.36
C ASP A 708 -22.85 15.45 -28.87
N ASP A 709 -23.41 14.43 -29.50
CA ASP A 709 -23.29 14.18 -30.94
C ASP A 709 -24.10 15.14 -31.81
N GLU A 710 -25.00 15.91 -31.22
CA GLU A 710 -25.80 16.93 -31.90
C GLU A 710 -25.07 18.27 -32.01
N GLY A 711 -23.90 18.39 -31.36
CA GLY A 711 -23.05 19.57 -31.42
C GLY A 711 -23.36 20.65 -30.39
N HIS A 712 -24.17 20.36 -29.39
CA HIS A 712 -24.46 21.31 -28.33
C HIS A 712 -23.17 21.65 -27.53
N ARG A 713 -23.00 22.94 -27.26
CA ARG A 713 -21.84 23.45 -26.49
C ARG A 713 -22.27 23.81 -25.07
N ALA A 714 -21.42 23.46 -24.12
CA ALA A 714 -21.58 23.88 -22.73
C ALA A 714 -20.24 24.17 -22.08
N LYS A 715 -20.25 25.04 -21.09
CA LYS A 715 -19.10 25.23 -20.20
C LYS A 715 -19.13 24.17 -19.08
N VAL A 716 -18.11 23.38 -19.02
CA VAL A 716 -17.97 22.22 -18.12
C VAL A 716 -16.64 22.23 -17.37
N TRP A 717 -16.62 21.67 -16.19
CA TRP A 717 -15.38 21.40 -15.48
C TRP A 717 -14.74 20.11 -15.99
N VAL A 718 -13.66 20.24 -16.70
CA VAL A 718 -12.89 19.09 -17.24
C VAL A 718 -11.82 18.68 -16.24
N HIS A 719 -11.99 17.52 -15.66
CA HIS A 719 -11.04 16.95 -14.70
C HIS A 719 -9.98 16.12 -15.43
N ARG A 720 -8.70 16.49 -15.24
CA ARG A 720 -7.55 15.76 -15.83
C ARG A 720 -6.68 15.18 -14.73
N LYS A 721 -6.45 13.89 -14.76
CA LYS A 721 -5.51 13.19 -13.90
C LYS A 721 -4.65 12.26 -14.75
N GLY A 722 -3.33 12.45 -14.71
CA GLY A 722 -2.43 11.73 -15.61
C GLY A 722 -2.62 12.11 -17.08
N ALA A 723 -3.20 13.26 -17.33
CA ALA A 723 -3.49 13.80 -18.63
C ALA A 723 -3.35 15.33 -18.63
N THR A 724 -3.01 15.93 -19.76
CA THR A 724 -2.82 17.37 -19.92
C THR A 724 -3.80 17.97 -20.93
N ARG A 725 -4.05 19.26 -20.80
CA ARG A 725 -4.78 20.00 -21.83
C ARG A 725 -3.96 20.05 -23.13
N ALA A 726 -4.62 19.84 -24.27
CA ALA A 726 -4.03 19.79 -25.60
C ALA A 726 -4.94 20.52 -26.60
N PHE A 727 -5.09 21.82 -26.42
CA PHE A 727 -5.95 22.66 -27.27
C PHE A 727 -5.29 22.99 -28.61
N PRO A 728 -6.05 22.95 -29.72
CA PRO A 728 -5.58 23.39 -31.03
C PRO A 728 -5.40 24.91 -31.09
N ALA A 729 -4.82 25.42 -32.16
CA ALA A 729 -4.68 26.83 -32.45
C ALA A 729 -6.04 27.56 -32.41
N GLY A 730 -6.05 28.83 -32.06
CA GLY A 730 -7.24 29.70 -32.05
C GLY A 730 -7.98 29.76 -30.71
N ARG A 731 -7.59 28.97 -29.71
CA ARG A 731 -8.26 28.96 -28.41
C ARG A 731 -7.72 30.06 -27.49
N GLU A 732 -8.61 30.80 -26.83
CA GLU A 732 -8.27 31.92 -25.93
C GLU A 732 -7.54 31.45 -24.65
N GLU A 733 -7.81 30.25 -24.21
CA GLU A 733 -7.21 29.65 -23.01
C GLU A 733 -5.72 29.27 -23.19
N ILE A 734 -5.23 29.29 -24.43
CA ILE A 734 -3.81 29.07 -24.72
C ILE A 734 -3.06 30.38 -24.45
N PRO A 735 -1.86 30.36 -23.86
CA PRO A 735 -0.99 31.52 -23.72
C PRO A 735 -0.87 32.28 -25.04
N ARG A 736 -0.92 33.62 -25.00
CA ARG A 736 -0.96 34.47 -26.18
C ARG A 736 0.09 34.14 -27.21
N VAL A 737 1.31 33.79 -26.74
CA VAL A 737 2.44 33.42 -27.59
C VAL A 737 2.23 32.16 -28.43
N TYR A 738 1.28 31.29 -28.03
CA TYR A 738 0.99 30.04 -28.72
C TYR A 738 -0.41 29.95 -29.34
N ARG A 739 -1.22 31.01 -29.27
CA ARG A 739 -2.59 30.99 -29.80
C ARG A 739 -2.67 30.68 -31.28
N GLY A 740 -1.74 31.14 -32.07
CA GLY A 740 -1.69 30.87 -33.52
C GLY A 740 -1.12 29.51 -33.88
N ILE A 741 -0.60 28.75 -32.90
CA ILE A 741 0.17 27.50 -33.12
C ILE A 741 -0.54 26.29 -32.54
N GLY A 742 -1.07 26.43 -31.35
CA GLY A 742 -1.63 25.36 -30.52
C GLY A 742 -0.87 25.19 -29.21
N GLN A 743 -1.47 24.56 -28.25
CA GLN A 743 -0.92 24.38 -26.91
C GLN A 743 0.21 23.35 -26.90
N PRO A 744 1.39 23.68 -26.34
CA PRO A 744 2.43 22.68 -26.14
C PRO A 744 1.99 21.58 -25.19
N VAL A 745 2.27 20.33 -25.53
CA VAL A 745 1.94 19.13 -24.75
C VAL A 745 3.25 18.46 -24.36
N LEU A 746 3.48 18.29 -23.07
CA LEU A 746 4.72 17.75 -22.54
C LEU A 746 4.53 16.30 -22.12
N ILE A 747 5.26 15.37 -22.72
CA ILE A 747 5.27 13.96 -22.39
C ILE A 747 6.65 13.56 -21.85
N PRO A 748 6.88 13.62 -20.52
CA PRO A 748 8.14 13.18 -19.93
C PRO A 748 8.35 11.69 -20.05
N GLY A 749 9.59 11.31 -20.28
CA GLY A 749 10.10 9.96 -20.13
C GLY A 749 10.55 9.70 -18.69
N SER A 750 11.40 8.74 -18.48
CA SER A 750 12.06 8.40 -17.22
C SER A 750 13.57 8.29 -17.43
N MET A 751 14.35 8.88 -16.57
CA MET A 751 15.83 8.90 -16.45
C MET A 751 16.68 8.52 -17.68
N GLY A 752 16.30 7.51 -18.42
CA GLY A 752 17.07 6.99 -19.58
C GLY A 752 16.25 6.89 -20.87
N THR A 753 14.97 7.20 -20.83
CA THR A 753 14.10 7.24 -22.01
C THR A 753 13.94 8.67 -22.52
N GLY A 754 13.57 8.83 -23.79
CA GLY A 754 13.30 10.14 -24.36
C GLY A 754 12.07 10.81 -23.74
N SER A 755 11.93 12.11 -23.96
CA SER A 755 10.74 12.92 -23.67
C SER A 755 10.28 13.60 -24.94
N TYR A 756 9.04 13.96 -25.02
CA TYR A 756 8.46 14.64 -26.19
C TYR A 756 7.82 15.97 -25.84
N ILE A 757 7.92 16.90 -26.79
CA ILE A 757 7.04 18.06 -26.88
C ILE A 757 6.16 17.85 -28.12
N LEU A 758 4.86 17.88 -27.94
CA LEU A 758 3.87 17.83 -28.99
C LEU A 758 3.07 19.15 -29.00
N VAL A 759 2.22 19.32 -29.96
CA VAL A 759 1.28 20.45 -30.04
C VAL A 759 -0.15 19.94 -30.15
N GLY A 760 -1.07 20.51 -29.37
CA GLY A 760 -2.47 20.14 -29.35
C GLY A 760 -3.13 20.31 -30.73
N TYR A 761 -4.02 19.41 -31.09
CA TYR A 761 -4.65 19.35 -32.42
C TYR A 761 -6.18 19.23 -32.35
N GLU A 762 -6.85 19.60 -33.42
CA GLU A 762 -8.32 19.75 -33.46
C GLU A 762 -9.11 18.53 -33.03
N LYS A 763 -8.62 17.34 -33.38
CA LYS A 763 -9.29 16.09 -33.03
C LYS A 763 -9.35 15.80 -31.54
N ALA A 764 -8.42 16.35 -30.75
CA ALA A 764 -8.48 16.24 -29.29
C ALA A 764 -9.77 16.87 -28.72
N MET A 765 -10.22 17.96 -29.32
CA MET A 765 -11.48 18.63 -28.94
C MET A 765 -12.70 17.76 -29.19
N GLN A 766 -12.66 17.00 -30.29
CA GLN A 766 -13.79 16.17 -30.75
C GLN A 766 -13.93 14.88 -29.93
N VAL A 767 -12.82 14.26 -29.54
CA VAL A 767 -12.84 12.88 -28.97
C VAL A 767 -12.40 12.79 -27.53
N ALA A 768 -11.78 13.84 -26.96
CA ALA A 768 -11.12 13.77 -25.66
C ALA A 768 -11.21 15.09 -24.84
N PHE A 769 -12.15 15.95 -25.08
CA PHE A 769 -12.25 17.28 -24.41
C PHE A 769 -10.93 18.05 -24.42
N GLY A 770 -10.26 18.10 -25.58
CA GLY A 770 -8.98 18.78 -25.72
C GLY A 770 -7.89 18.21 -24.80
N THR A 771 -7.77 16.92 -24.70
CA THR A 771 -6.88 16.23 -23.74
C THR A 771 -5.92 15.29 -24.45
N ALA A 772 -4.66 15.22 -23.95
CA ALA A 772 -3.62 14.26 -24.37
C ALA A 772 -2.95 13.58 -23.16
N PRO A 773 -2.30 12.43 -23.35
CA PRO A 773 -1.53 11.78 -22.28
C PRO A 773 -0.42 12.70 -21.77
N HIS A 774 -0.12 12.63 -20.47
CA HIS A 774 0.96 13.46 -19.87
C HIS A 774 2.29 12.72 -19.73
N GLY A 775 2.36 11.42 -19.98
CA GLY A 775 3.57 10.61 -19.80
C GLY A 775 3.35 9.16 -20.23
N ALA A 776 4.41 8.38 -20.20
CA ALA A 776 4.37 6.98 -20.64
C ALA A 776 3.56 6.05 -19.74
N GLY A 777 3.39 6.42 -18.48
CA GLY A 777 2.81 5.52 -17.47
C GLY A 777 3.77 4.37 -17.14
N ARG A 778 3.60 3.80 -15.99
CA ARG A 778 4.46 2.70 -15.51
C ARG A 778 3.99 1.35 -16.06
N GLN A 779 4.93 0.45 -16.30
CA GLN A 779 4.67 -0.97 -16.58
C GLN A 779 5.13 -1.87 -15.43
N MET A 780 5.88 -1.33 -14.48
CA MET A 780 6.30 -2.01 -13.25
C MET A 780 5.92 -1.14 -12.04
N SER A 781 5.57 -1.76 -10.92
CA SER A 781 5.46 -1.05 -9.65
C SER A 781 6.85 -0.56 -9.21
N ARG A 782 6.92 0.49 -8.36
CA ARG A 782 8.19 1.01 -7.83
C ARG A 782 9.01 -0.09 -7.17
N SER A 783 8.41 -0.85 -6.33
CA SER A 783 9.04 -1.95 -5.59
C SER A 783 9.44 -3.14 -6.49
N ALA A 784 8.74 -3.42 -7.59
CA ALA A 784 9.21 -4.40 -8.58
C ALA A 784 10.46 -3.89 -9.27
N ALA A 785 10.53 -2.60 -9.57
CA ALA A 785 11.71 -1.98 -10.14
C ALA A 785 12.91 -2.04 -9.18
N VAL A 786 12.73 -1.72 -7.91
CA VAL A 786 13.79 -1.81 -6.87
C VAL A 786 14.34 -3.22 -6.76
N ARG A 787 13.49 -4.24 -6.79
CA ARG A 787 13.93 -5.65 -6.68
C ARG A 787 14.62 -6.18 -7.93
N SER A 788 14.10 -5.86 -9.11
CA SER A 788 14.59 -6.43 -10.37
C SER A 788 15.73 -5.63 -10.99
N LEU A 789 15.88 -4.37 -10.60
CA LEU A 789 16.79 -3.40 -11.17
C LEU A 789 17.72 -2.80 -10.08
N PRO A 790 18.78 -3.52 -9.65
CA PRO A 790 19.69 -3.03 -8.61
C PRO A 790 20.21 -1.62 -8.94
N PRO A 791 20.19 -0.65 -8.01
CA PRO A 791 20.56 0.75 -8.24
C PRO A 791 21.90 0.92 -8.93
N SER A 792 22.88 0.10 -8.57
CA SER A 792 24.22 0.10 -9.16
C SER A 792 24.22 -0.32 -10.62
N LYS A 793 23.38 -1.28 -11.02
CA LYS A 793 23.25 -1.73 -12.42
C LYS A 793 22.53 -0.69 -13.26
N VAL A 794 21.45 -0.13 -12.76
CA VAL A 794 20.70 0.93 -13.44
C VAL A 794 21.60 2.17 -13.62
N LYS A 795 22.28 2.58 -12.58
CA LYS A 795 23.24 3.69 -12.64
C LYS A 795 24.36 3.43 -13.64
N ALA A 796 24.96 2.26 -13.60
CA ALA A 796 26.01 1.88 -14.56
C ALA A 796 25.49 1.85 -16.00
N ALA A 797 24.27 1.35 -16.23
CA ALA A 797 23.63 1.35 -17.54
C ALA A 797 23.31 2.77 -18.04
N LEU A 798 22.92 3.69 -17.18
CA LEU A 798 22.72 5.09 -17.53
C LEU A 798 24.06 5.78 -17.80
N GLU A 799 25.06 5.59 -16.96
CA GLU A 799 26.40 6.16 -17.13
C GLU A 799 27.11 5.64 -18.38
N SER A 800 26.94 4.36 -18.76
CA SER A 800 27.45 3.81 -20.02
C SER A 800 26.83 4.46 -21.27
N ARG A 801 25.63 5.02 -21.13
CA ARG A 801 24.95 5.81 -22.17
C ARG A 801 25.27 7.29 -22.08
N GLY A 802 26.22 7.68 -21.23
CA GLY A 802 26.66 9.07 -21.03
C GLY A 802 25.67 9.91 -20.23
N ILE A 803 24.76 9.30 -19.47
CA ILE A 803 23.78 9.99 -18.62
C ILE A 803 24.30 10.07 -17.19
N ILE A 804 24.46 11.27 -16.66
CA ILE A 804 24.93 11.50 -15.28
C ILE A 804 23.72 11.61 -14.37
N ILE A 805 23.65 10.77 -13.34
CA ILE A 805 22.56 10.76 -12.39
C ILE A 805 22.99 11.13 -10.97
N ARG A 806 22.16 11.94 -10.30
CA ARG A 806 22.23 12.26 -8.88
C ARG A 806 20.86 12.07 -8.26
N SER A 807 20.77 11.30 -7.19
CA SER A 807 19.52 11.08 -6.46
C SER A 807 19.71 11.28 -4.96
N ALA A 808 18.64 11.64 -4.28
CA ALA A 808 18.63 11.77 -2.82
C ALA A 808 18.81 10.41 -2.15
N GLU A 809 18.21 9.38 -2.70
CA GLU A 809 18.29 8.00 -2.23
C GLU A 809 18.63 7.05 -3.38
N SER A 810 19.43 6.03 -3.10
CA SER A 810 19.86 5.06 -4.12
C SER A 810 18.71 4.20 -4.66
N GLU A 811 17.71 3.94 -3.86
CA GLU A 811 16.54 3.14 -4.22
C GLU A 811 15.67 3.79 -5.30
N ILE A 812 15.58 5.10 -5.29
CA ILE A 812 14.85 5.88 -6.29
C ILE A 812 15.41 5.65 -7.72
N ILE A 813 16.71 5.38 -7.84
CA ILE A 813 17.32 5.02 -9.14
C ILE A 813 16.72 3.73 -9.69
N SER A 814 16.43 2.78 -8.83
CA SER A 814 15.78 1.54 -9.22
C SER A 814 14.30 1.73 -9.48
N GLU A 815 13.62 2.43 -8.58
CA GLU A 815 12.18 2.69 -8.70
C GLU A 815 11.79 3.32 -10.02
N GLU A 816 12.58 4.28 -10.45
CA GLU A 816 12.32 5.13 -11.59
C GLU A 816 13.15 4.76 -12.82
N ALA A 817 13.73 3.56 -12.83
CA ALA A 817 14.50 3.03 -13.95
C ALA A 817 13.69 3.04 -15.25
N PRO A 818 14.35 3.24 -16.42
CA PRO A 818 13.66 3.24 -17.71
C PRO A 818 12.77 2.05 -17.96
N GLU A 819 13.21 0.90 -17.51
CA GLU A 819 12.52 -0.38 -17.67
C GLU A 819 11.22 -0.47 -16.84
N ALA A 820 11.04 0.42 -15.87
CA ALA A 820 9.84 0.47 -15.04
C ALA A 820 8.66 1.18 -15.73
N TYR A 821 8.89 1.80 -16.89
CA TYR A 821 7.91 2.59 -17.63
C TYR A 821 7.56 1.97 -18.99
N LYS A 822 6.35 2.25 -19.47
CA LYS A 822 5.98 1.95 -20.86
C LYS A 822 6.87 2.73 -21.82
N ASN A 823 6.97 2.27 -23.05
CA ASN A 823 7.76 2.98 -24.05
C ASN A 823 7.11 4.31 -24.40
N VAL A 824 7.75 5.41 -24.04
CA VAL A 824 7.27 6.78 -24.30
C VAL A 824 7.14 7.08 -25.79
N ASP A 825 7.99 6.46 -26.62
CA ASP A 825 7.95 6.65 -28.08
C ASP A 825 6.62 6.10 -28.65
N ILE A 826 6.11 4.99 -28.12
CA ILE A 826 4.83 4.43 -28.51
C ILE A 826 3.67 5.34 -28.05
N VAL A 827 3.75 5.88 -26.85
CA VAL A 827 2.70 6.78 -26.31
C VAL A 827 2.61 8.07 -27.16
N ALA A 828 3.76 8.65 -27.53
CA ALA A 828 3.82 9.81 -28.40
C ALA A 828 3.32 9.49 -29.81
N GLU A 829 3.63 8.31 -30.36
CA GLU A 829 3.16 7.83 -31.66
C GLU A 829 1.64 7.67 -31.70
N VAL A 830 1.07 7.03 -30.69
CA VAL A 830 -0.38 6.84 -30.59
C VAL A 830 -1.11 8.19 -30.47
N SER A 831 -0.55 9.13 -29.68
CA SER A 831 -1.10 10.47 -29.53
C SER A 831 -1.09 11.25 -30.87
N ASP A 832 -0.03 11.13 -31.65
CA ASP A 832 0.10 11.71 -32.99
C ASP A 832 -0.82 11.04 -34.01
N ALA A 833 -0.82 9.73 -34.09
CA ALA A 833 -1.62 8.96 -35.01
C ALA A 833 -3.13 9.15 -34.80
N LEU A 834 -3.57 9.26 -33.56
CA LEU A 834 -4.98 9.60 -33.23
C LEU A 834 -5.31 11.07 -33.47
N GLY A 835 -4.32 11.93 -33.68
CA GLY A 835 -4.52 13.38 -33.86
C GLY A 835 -4.92 14.10 -32.56
N LEU A 836 -4.55 13.58 -31.42
CA LEU A 836 -4.75 14.26 -30.12
C LEU A 836 -3.74 15.39 -29.96
N ALA A 837 -2.49 15.11 -30.26
CA ALA A 837 -1.40 16.08 -30.29
C ALA A 837 -0.33 15.61 -31.28
N LYS A 838 0.21 16.51 -32.07
CA LYS A 838 1.24 16.22 -33.10
C LYS A 838 2.64 16.35 -32.57
N LYS A 839 3.52 15.40 -32.87
CA LYS A 839 4.92 15.44 -32.45
C LYS A 839 5.64 16.65 -33.01
N VAL A 840 6.34 17.37 -32.14
CA VAL A 840 7.19 18.51 -32.50
C VAL A 840 8.67 18.16 -32.36
N VAL A 841 9.08 17.79 -31.17
CA VAL A 841 10.47 17.36 -30.89
C VAL A 841 10.52 16.17 -29.96
N ARG A 842 11.56 15.37 -30.12
CA ARG A 842 12.01 14.35 -29.18
C ARG A 842 13.27 14.84 -28.48
N MET A 843 13.36 14.61 -27.19
CA MET A 843 14.53 14.94 -26.39
C MET A 843 15.04 13.70 -25.66
N ARG A 844 16.36 13.58 -25.47
CA ARG A 844 16.99 12.51 -24.69
C ARG A 844 17.71 13.09 -23.48
N PRO A 845 17.65 12.44 -22.32
CA PRO A 845 18.35 12.91 -21.14
C PRO A 845 19.85 12.71 -21.24
N ILE A 846 20.62 13.65 -20.69
CA ILE A 846 22.06 13.56 -20.50
C ILE A 846 22.47 13.71 -19.05
N GLY A 847 21.66 14.39 -18.24
CA GLY A 847 21.85 14.57 -16.80
C GLY A 847 20.53 14.53 -16.05
N VAL A 848 20.50 13.89 -14.89
CA VAL A 848 19.29 13.65 -14.11
C VAL A 848 19.50 13.95 -12.63
N VAL A 849 18.66 14.79 -12.06
CA VAL A 849 18.53 15.01 -10.63
C VAL A 849 17.18 14.43 -10.19
N LYS A 850 17.22 13.46 -9.29
CA LYS A 850 16.06 12.66 -8.85
C LYS A 850 15.83 12.80 -7.35
N GLY A 851 14.58 12.97 -6.93
CA GLY A 851 14.20 13.15 -5.54
C GLY A 851 13.61 11.95 -4.85
#